data_6bfe7112d79a6175a1a229e1b2c84f22
#
_entry.id   6bfe7112d79a6175a1a229e1b2c84f22
#
_cell.length_a   1.000
_cell.length_b   1.000
_cell.length_c   1.000
_cell.angle_alpha   90.00
_cell.angle_beta   90.00
_cell.angle_gamma   90.00
#
_symmetry.space_group_name_H-M   'P 1'
#
loop_
_entity.id
_entity.type
_entity.pdbx_description
1 polymer ?
#
loop_
_entity_poly.entity_id
_entity_poly.type
_entity_poly.pdbx_seq_one_letter_code
_entity_poly.pdbx_strand_id
1 'polypeptide(L)'
;VREAANGYYDRLPEIVENTMDEVNERAGTEYHLFDYYGDKEATHVIVAMGSVCETIKETIDAMQQAGREKIGLVQVRLFRPFSKKHLLAALPKSVKQITVLDRSKEPGAVGEALYLDIVAALKDSPYASVPVFGGRYGLGSKDVTPGDIAAVYKNYHTKNFTIGICDDVTHLSLKPYPVEMTGERAYECKFWGMGADGTVGANKNSIKIIGENTPLQVQAYFEYDSRKSGGVTISHLRFGKQPIRSAYRVHQADFVACHMPAYLECYDMAQDLRQGGTFLLNCPWTSEEIEEKLPVKVKQILAEKEIRFYCIDGFAIGKEIGLGGRINTILQAAFFAISGILPVEKAGDLLKEAAEKTYGKKGQAVVEQNRKAIEEGMTKFRKIDVKEEWKKLEDGEREKQEEPTSFLHYVKTIQRKMNSQRGDELPVSEFVEYADGTMPVGTAAFEKRGVGIRSPRWNPEGCVQCNACSLVCPHACIRPLVIREEERKHAPEGTFTQLRGMSNRLFAITVSPLDCTGCGNCADICPGNKKNNVLEMIPSGEAMGQQPLYDYGESHENASEVLNKFPETTVKGSQFKKPLLEYSGACAGCGETPYAKLVTQLFGERLYIANATGCSSIWGGSAPSCAYTVNAQGKGPVWANSLFEDNAEFGFGMMMAQKTLRKRVLEAANDRLREAEGEEKEVLQSYLGSWSEGTKNAIAVQKMTAYYEQLENPNRFQQEIVQLKEFASKKSQWVFGGDGWAYDIGYGGLDHVLASGEDINILVFDTEVYSNTGGQASKATPQGAVAQFASQGNEKEKKNLAAIAMCYDNVYVAQVALGADYNQTLKALVEAEAHDGPSLILAYAPCINHGIRKGMGKAVEEEKNAVFSGYWHLFRFIPERGRAGENPFVLDSGEPKLSYEEFLKGELRYERLLRENPERAE
;
A
#
# COMPACT_ATOMS: atom_id res chain seq x y z
N VAL A 1 46.72 0.97 -4.11
CA VAL A 1 45.72 1.83 -3.44
C VAL A 1 45.05 1.03 -2.33
N ARG A 2 44.45 -0.16 -2.58
CA ARG A 2 43.72 -0.93 -1.57
C ARG A 2 44.57 -1.37 -0.40
N GLU A 3 45.78 -1.87 -0.66
CA GLU A 3 46.75 -2.24 0.39
C GLU A 3 47.13 -1.03 1.27
N ALA A 4 47.31 0.16 0.68
CA ALA A 4 47.61 1.36 1.43
C ALA A 4 46.47 1.82 2.34
N ALA A 5 45.21 1.43 2.00
CA ALA A 5 44.04 1.75 2.79
C ALA A 5 43.88 0.87 4.05
N ASN A 6 44.56 -0.31 4.11
CA ASN A 6 44.45 -1.23 5.24
C ASN A 6 44.81 -0.55 6.57
N GLY A 7 45.81 0.30 6.58
CA GLY A 7 46.24 1.03 7.80
C GLY A 7 45.15 1.94 8.41
N TYR A 8 44.16 2.35 7.63
CA TYR A 8 42.99 3.08 8.19
C TYR A 8 42.05 2.12 8.90
N TYR A 9 41.77 0.97 8.29
CA TYR A 9 40.88 -0.04 8.88
C TYR A 9 41.49 -0.66 10.13
N ASP A 10 42.81 -0.89 10.16
CA ASP A 10 43.50 -1.46 11.32
C ASP A 10 43.44 -0.55 12.56
N ARG A 11 43.43 0.77 12.37
CA ARG A 11 43.36 1.76 13.45
C ARG A 11 41.93 2.10 13.89
N LEU A 12 40.95 1.89 13.03
CA LEU A 12 39.57 2.32 13.28
C LEU A 12 38.94 1.71 14.54
N PRO A 13 39.12 0.41 14.87
CA PRO A 13 38.59 -0.15 16.11
C PRO A 13 39.05 0.60 17.37
N GLU A 14 40.30 0.97 17.46
CA GLU A 14 40.87 1.71 18.60
C GLU A 14 40.33 3.14 18.65
N ILE A 15 40.14 3.80 17.49
CA ILE A 15 39.55 5.15 17.42
C ILE A 15 38.10 5.12 17.90
N VAL A 16 37.35 4.10 17.49
CA VAL A 16 35.94 3.95 17.88
C VAL A 16 35.81 3.62 19.38
N GLU A 17 36.66 2.75 19.93
CA GLU A 17 36.70 2.44 21.35
C GLU A 17 36.96 3.70 22.19
N ASN A 18 38.02 4.48 21.84
CA ASN A 18 38.33 5.74 22.53
C ASN A 18 37.17 6.74 22.47
N THR A 19 36.47 6.81 21.32
CA THR A 19 35.29 7.67 21.16
C THR A 19 34.11 7.18 22.01
N MET A 20 33.92 5.86 22.10
CA MET A 20 32.91 5.26 23.01
C MET A 20 33.23 5.59 24.46
N ASP A 21 34.50 5.53 24.88
CA ASP A 21 34.93 5.90 26.22
C ASP A 21 34.58 7.37 26.54
N GLU A 22 34.83 8.30 25.61
CA GLU A 22 34.40 9.70 25.78
C GLU A 22 32.87 9.86 25.90
N VAL A 23 32.11 9.08 25.14
CA VAL A 23 30.64 9.06 25.24
C VAL A 23 30.20 8.49 26.58
N ASN A 24 30.83 7.39 27.02
CA ASN A 24 30.54 6.74 28.29
C ASN A 24 30.74 7.68 29.48
N GLU A 25 31.85 8.43 29.51
CA GLU A 25 32.12 9.45 30.52
C GLU A 25 31.05 10.55 30.56
N ARG A 26 30.60 11.02 29.39
CA ARG A 26 29.64 12.12 29.29
C ARG A 26 28.19 11.69 29.54
N ALA A 27 27.83 10.50 29.10
CA ALA A 27 26.45 10.01 29.14
C ALA A 27 26.17 9.05 30.28
N GLY A 28 27.20 8.59 31.03
CA GLY A 28 27.08 7.58 32.11
C GLY A 28 26.70 6.20 31.56
N THR A 29 27.24 5.85 30.38
CA THR A 29 27.00 4.57 29.69
C THR A 29 28.28 3.69 29.77
N GLU A 30 28.18 2.45 29.30
CA GLU A 30 29.32 1.48 29.26
C GLU A 30 29.30 0.80 27.88
N TYR A 31 29.52 1.54 26.82
CA TYR A 31 29.55 0.99 25.46
C TYR A 31 30.98 0.59 25.06
N HIS A 32 31.09 -0.61 24.46
CA HIS A 32 32.32 -1.15 23.87
C HIS A 32 32.04 -1.68 22.45
N LEU A 33 33.07 -2.03 21.70
CA LEU A 33 32.89 -2.61 20.35
C LEU A 33 32.09 -3.91 20.38
N PHE A 34 32.22 -4.67 21.48
CA PHE A 34 31.47 -5.89 21.78
C PHE A 34 31.09 -5.86 23.25
N ASP A 35 29.82 -5.72 23.59
CA ASP A 35 29.33 -5.72 24.96
C ASP A 35 28.92 -7.14 25.35
N TYR A 36 29.29 -7.54 26.56
CA TYR A 36 28.84 -8.80 27.16
C TYR A 36 27.70 -8.56 28.16
N TYR A 37 26.65 -9.40 28.07
CA TYR A 37 25.54 -9.41 29.02
C TYR A 37 25.17 -10.83 29.46
N GLY A 38 24.91 -11.06 30.75
CA GLY A 38 24.49 -12.35 31.30
C GLY A 38 25.45 -12.92 32.34
N ASP A 39 25.42 -14.27 32.54
CA ASP A 39 26.24 -14.94 33.52
C ASP A 39 27.72 -14.92 33.14
N LYS A 40 28.62 -14.55 34.06
CA LYS A 40 30.07 -14.51 33.83
C LYS A 40 30.66 -15.90 33.53
N GLU A 41 29.97 -16.96 33.93
CA GLU A 41 30.31 -18.36 33.67
C GLU A 41 29.38 -18.98 32.62
N ALA A 42 28.83 -18.19 31.69
CA ALA A 42 27.93 -18.69 30.66
C ALA A 42 28.57 -19.83 29.85
N THR A 43 27.79 -20.88 29.66
CA THR A 43 28.17 -22.02 28.84
C THR A 43 27.58 -21.96 27.45
N HIS A 44 26.50 -21.19 27.21
CA HIS A 44 25.90 -20.92 25.96
C HIS A 44 25.80 -19.40 25.74
N VAL A 45 26.41 -18.89 24.66
CA VAL A 45 26.45 -17.46 24.34
C VAL A 45 25.82 -17.25 22.99
N ILE A 46 24.86 -16.32 22.90
CA ILE A 46 24.38 -15.78 21.64
C ILE A 46 25.27 -14.59 21.22
N VAL A 47 25.60 -14.50 19.93
CA VAL A 47 26.23 -13.33 19.32
C VAL A 47 25.24 -12.72 18.36
N ALA A 48 24.90 -11.45 18.54
CA ALA A 48 23.91 -10.75 17.72
C ALA A 48 24.19 -9.24 17.67
N MET A 49 23.51 -8.53 16.78
CA MET A 49 23.58 -7.07 16.67
C MET A 49 22.18 -6.46 16.50
N GLY A 50 22.04 -5.17 16.82
CA GLY A 50 20.80 -4.42 16.67
C GLY A 50 19.78 -4.67 17.78
N SER A 51 18.52 -4.36 17.49
CA SER A 51 17.44 -4.32 18.50
C SER A 51 17.10 -5.68 19.12
N VAL A 52 17.34 -6.78 18.42
CA VAL A 52 17.13 -8.14 18.98
C VAL A 52 17.93 -8.37 20.25
N CYS A 53 19.05 -7.67 20.45
CA CYS A 53 19.85 -7.76 21.66
C CYS A 53 19.07 -7.37 22.92
N GLU A 54 18.12 -6.44 22.81
CA GLU A 54 17.28 -6.06 23.95
C GLU A 54 16.27 -7.17 24.31
N THR A 55 15.66 -7.83 23.32
CA THR A 55 14.82 -9.03 23.55
C THR A 55 15.65 -10.17 24.15
N ILE A 56 16.91 -10.35 23.71
CA ILE A 56 17.81 -11.37 24.26
C ILE A 56 18.14 -11.06 25.72
N LYS A 57 18.45 -9.80 26.08
CA LYS A 57 18.71 -9.38 27.49
C LYS A 57 17.48 -9.64 28.38
N GLU A 58 16.31 -9.26 27.92
CA GLU A 58 15.04 -9.50 28.62
C GLU A 58 14.80 -11.00 28.83
N THR A 59 15.10 -11.84 27.86
CA THR A 59 14.98 -13.29 27.94
C THR A 59 16.01 -13.89 28.93
N ILE A 60 17.27 -13.40 28.90
CA ILE A 60 18.31 -13.82 29.84
C ILE A 60 17.86 -13.55 31.28
N ASP A 61 17.38 -12.33 31.57
CA ASP A 61 16.92 -11.94 32.89
C ASP A 61 15.80 -12.87 33.37
N ALA A 62 14.82 -13.15 32.53
CA ALA A 62 13.71 -14.06 32.89
C ALA A 62 14.18 -15.50 33.12
N MET A 63 15.00 -16.06 32.24
CA MET A 63 15.49 -17.44 32.36
C MET A 63 16.44 -17.63 33.54
N GLN A 64 17.27 -16.64 33.83
CA GLN A 64 18.18 -16.69 34.99
C GLN A 64 17.43 -16.63 36.33
N GLN A 65 16.38 -15.82 36.42
CA GLN A 65 15.53 -15.75 37.59
C GLN A 65 14.74 -17.04 37.80
N ALA A 66 14.24 -17.67 36.74
CA ALA A 66 13.49 -18.92 36.84
C ALA A 66 14.36 -20.14 37.18
N GLY A 67 15.55 -20.28 36.61
CA GLY A 67 16.32 -21.52 36.64
C GLY A 67 17.83 -21.38 36.87
N ARG A 68 18.37 -20.17 37.08
CA ARG A 68 19.82 -19.91 37.18
C ARG A 68 20.62 -20.42 35.95
N GLU A 69 20.09 -20.26 34.79
CA GLU A 69 20.75 -20.71 33.55
C GLU A 69 22.03 -19.93 33.26
N LYS A 70 23.11 -20.66 32.94
CA LYS A 70 24.42 -20.08 32.60
C LYS A 70 24.44 -19.69 31.11
N ILE A 71 23.75 -18.61 30.75
CA ILE A 71 23.59 -18.09 29.43
C ILE A 71 24.06 -16.63 29.32
N GLY A 72 24.43 -16.21 28.12
CA GLY A 72 24.93 -14.86 27.90
C GLY A 72 24.76 -14.41 26.45
N LEU A 73 24.97 -13.12 26.25
CA LEU A 73 24.93 -12.42 24.97
C LEU A 73 26.24 -11.66 24.74
N VAL A 74 26.81 -11.76 23.58
CA VAL A 74 27.77 -10.78 23.03
C VAL A 74 27.03 -9.92 22.03
N GLN A 75 26.81 -8.66 22.35
CA GLN A 75 26.21 -7.66 21.48
C GLN A 75 27.30 -7.02 20.63
N VAL A 76 27.23 -7.15 19.30
CA VAL A 76 28.14 -6.52 18.36
C VAL A 76 27.70 -5.08 18.10
N ARG A 77 28.56 -4.10 18.43
CA ARG A 77 28.31 -2.68 18.11
C ARG A 77 29.12 -2.22 16.89
N LEU A 78 30.36 -2.68 16.74
CA LEU A 78 31.16 -2.42 15.55
C LEU A 78 31.30 -3.70 14.71
N PHE A 79 30.50 -3.81 13.63
CA PHE A 79 30.54 -4.94 12.72
C PHE A 79 31.70 -4.81 11.70
N ARG A 80 31.99 -3.61 11.22
CA ARG A 80 33.07 -3.33 10.26
C ARG A 80 33.87 -2.07 10.68
N PRO A 81 35.21 -2.14 10.70
CA PRO A 81 36.04 -3.32 10.55
C PRO A 81 35.88 -4.30 11.73
N PHE A 82 35.89 -5.60 11.45
CA PHE A 82 35.67 -6.63 12.47
C PHE A 82 36.93 -6.80 13.34
N SER A 83 36.78 -6.65 14.67
CA SER A 83 37.92 -6.74 15.60
C SER A 83 37.91 -8.08 16.36
N LYS A 84 38.71 -9.05 15.88
CA LYS A 84 38.92 -10.34 16.56
C LYS A 84 39.36 -10.17 18.01
N LYS A 85 40.28 -9.22 18.28
CA LYS A 85 40.82 -8.94 19.64
C LYS A 85 39.69 -8.64 20.61
N HIS A 86 38.81 -7.74 20.31
CA HIS A 86 37.71 -7.28 21.19
C HIS A 86 36.62 -8.33 21.31
N LEU A 87 36.27 -9.08 20.24
CA LEU A 87 35.37 -10.22 20.34
C LEU A 87 35.88 -11.26 21.34
N LEU A 88 37.15 -11.68 21.22
CA LEU A 88 37.72 -12.71 22.10
C LEU A 88 37.78 -12.25 23.56
N ALA A 89 37.97 -10.96 23.79
CA ALA A 89 37.96 -10.38 25.13
C ALA A 89 36.59 -10.37 25.78
N ALA A 90 35.53 -10.23 24.97
CA ALA A 90 34.14 -10.22 25.42
C ALA A 90 33.58 -11.63 25.72
N LEU A 91 34.17 -12.70 25.19
CA LEU A 91 33.68 -14.07 25.38
C LEU A 91 34.08 -14.63 26.75
N PRO A 92 33.15 -15.22 27.55
CA PRO A 92 33.48 -15.91 28.79
C PRO A 92 34.31 -17.18 28.54
N LYS A 93 35.31 -17.44 29.42
CA LYS A 93 36.19 -18.62 29.29
C LYS A 93 35.44 -19.97 29.44
N SER A 94 34.24 -19.94 30.03
CA SER A 94 33.40 -21.11 30.31
C SER A 94 32.55 -21.55 29.13
N VAL A 95 32.54 -20.78 28.02
CA VAL A 95 31.64 -21.03 26.89
C VAL A 95 31.88 -22.40 26.25
N LYS A 96 30.79 -23.14 26.02
CA LYS A 96 30.77 -24.47 25.41
C LYS A 96 30.00 -24.48 24.06
N GLN A 97 29.18 -23.49 23.80
CA GLN A 97 28.46 -23.30 22.59
C GLN A 97 28.28 -21.81 22.28
N ILE A 98 28.47 -21.42 21.04
CA ILE A 98 28.17 -20.09 20.53
C ILE A 98 27.09 -20.22 19.46
N THR A 99 26.05 -19.38 19.54
CA THR A 99 25.03 -19.27 18.51
C THR A 99 25.06 -17.86 17.94
N VAL A 100 25.20 -17.74 16.64
CA VAL A 100 25.21 -16.43 15.95
C VAL A 100 23.86 -16.20 15.29
N LEU A 101 23.25 -15.05 15.54
CA LEU A 101 21.99 -14.65 14.94
C LEU A 101 22.20 -13.55 13.92
N ASP A 102 21.87 -13.82 12.66
CA ASP A 102 21.88 -12.89 11.54
C ASP A 102 20.45 -12.54 11.11
N ARG A 103 20.20 -11.26 10.78
CA ARG A 103 18.91 -10.80 10.23
C ARG A 103 18.89 -10.84 8.69
N SER A 104 19.59 -11.76 8.11
CA SER A 104 19.66 -11.96 6.68
C SER A 104 19.61 -13.46 6.36
N LYS A 105 19.31 -13.77 5.11
CA LYS A 105 19.51 -15.07 4.51
C LYS A 105 20.30 -14.88 3.22
N GLU A 106 21.48 -15.49 3.17
CA GLU A 106 22.38 -15.40 2.02
C GLU A 106 22.20 -16.63 1.12
N PRO A 107 21.39 -16.57 0.05
CA PRO A 107 21.15 -17.71 -0.82
C PRO A 107 22.43 -18.21 -1.46
N GLY A 108 22.71 -19.51 -1.33
CA GLY A 108 23.91 -20.14 -1.90
C GLY A 108 25.21 -19.94 -1.10
N ALA A 109 25.20 -19.14 -0.03
CA ALA A 109 26.35 -19.02 0.87
C ALA A 109 26.40 -20.18 1.89
N VAL A 110 27.59 -20.45 2.43
CA VAL A 110 27.79 -21.46 3.48
C VAL A 110 27.35 -20.98 4.86
N GLY A 111 27.00 -19.72 5.01
CA GLY A 111 26.46 -19.08 6.20
C GLY A 111 26.28 -17.58 5.98
N GLU A 112 25.61 -16.93 6.92
CA GLU A 112 25.37 -15.51 6.93
C GLU A 112 26.60 -14.71 7.35
N ALA A 113 26.60 -13.39 7.11
CA ALA A 113 27.78 -12.54 7.22
C ALA A 113 28.40 -12.51 8.64
N LEU A 114 27.61 -12.30 9.70
CA LEU A 114 28.14 -12.28 11.06
C LEU A 114 28.63 -13.68 11.47
N TYR A 115 27.88 -14.73 11.13
CA TYR A 115 28.25 -16.10 11.40
C TYR A 115 29.62 -16.44 10.80
N LEU A 116 29.88 -16.08 9.55
CA LEU A 116 31.15 -16.34 8.87
C LEU A 116 32.32 -15.60 9.54
N ASP A 117 32.14 -14.34 9.93
CA ASP A 117 33.16 -13.57 10.64
C ASP A 117 33.47 -14.18 12.00
N ILE A 118 32.47 -14.62 12.75
CA ILE A 118 32.66 -15.27 14.06
C ILE A 118 33.42 -16.59 13.89
N VAL A 119 33.03 -17.45 12.94
CA VAL A 119 33.70 -18.71 12.68
C VAL A 119 35.17 -18.47 12.30
N ALA A 120 35.46 -17.52 11.42
CA ALA A 120 36.81 -17.16 11.00
C ALA A 120 37.63 -16.60 12.18
N ALA A 121 37.04 -15.75 13.02
CA ALA A 121 37.73 -15.17 14.18
C ALA A 121 38.07 -16.21 15.25
N LEU A 122 37.24 -17.24 15.43
CA LEU A 122 37.42 -18.27 16.44
C LEU A 122 38.43 -19.37 16.01
N LYS A 123 38.64 -19.60 14.69
CA LYS A 123 39.43 -20.68 14.15
C LYS A 123 40.82 -20.83 14.81
N ASP A 124 41.54 -19.73 14.98
CA ASP A 124 42.88 -19.72 15.57
C ASP A 124 42.85 -18.99 16.94
N SER A 125 41.97 -19.45 17.84
CA SER A 125 41.77 -18.84 19.18
C SER A 125 41.60 -19.92 20.24
N PRO A 126 41.59 -19.55 21.51
CA PRO A 126 41.27 -20.50 22.60
C PRO A 126 39.91 -21.16 22.47
N TYR A 127 39.03 -20.64 21.65
CA TYR A 127 37.66 -21.12 21.39
C TYR A 127 37.52 -21.93 20.11
N ALA A 128 38.64 -22.32 19.45
CA ALA A 128 38.61 -23.05 18.17
C ALA A 128 37.83 -24.37 18.20
N SER A 129 37.71 -25.01 19.35
CA SER A 129 36.95 -26.25 19.55
C SER A 129 35.49 -26.04 19.96
N VAL A 130 35.07 -24.80 20.23
CA VAL A 130 33.70 -24.50 20.63
C VAL A 130 32.78 -24.57 19.40
N PRO A 131 31.71 -25.36 19.45
CA PRO A 131 30.77 -25.42 18.33
C PRO A 131 30.06 -24.08 18.13
N VAL A 132 29.98 -23.63 16.86
CA VAL A 132 29.27 -22.41 16.45
C VAL A 132 28.06 -22.79 15.61
N PHE A 133 26.90 -22.33 16.03
CA PHE A 133 25.64 -22.51 15.31
C PHE A 133 25.22 -21.19 14.66
N GLY A 134 24.80 -21.24 13.39
CA GLY A 134 24.17 -20.11 12.70
C GLY A 134 22.67 -20.16 12.87
N GLY A 135 22.05 -19.03 13.07
CA GLY A 135 20.60 -18.87 13.13
C GLY A 135 20.14 -17.59 12.42
N ARG A 136 18.96 -17.62 11.85
CA ARG A 136 18.33 -16.48 11.15
C ARG A 136 17.14 -15.99 11.91
N TYR A 137 16.94 -14.67 11.94
CA TYR A 137 15.79 -14.05 12.57
C TYR A 137 15.27 -12.85 11.78
N GLY A 138 14.04 -12.43 12.06
CA GLY A 138 13.47 -11.20 11.51
C GLY A 138 13.32 -11.16 9.99
N LEU A 139 13.37 -12.31 9.32
CA LEU A 139 13.13 -12.42 7.88
C LEU A 139 11.69 -12.01 7.56
N GLY A 140 11.50 -11.22 6.49
CA GLY A 140 10.19 -10.68 6.16
C GLY A 140 9.60 -9.79 7.26
N SER A 141 10.44 -9.12 8.07
CA SER A 141 10.05 -8.31 9.22
C SER A 141 9.28 -9.06 10.31
N LYS A 142 9.46 -10.39 10.39
CA LYS A 142 8.89 -11.22 11.45
C LYS A 142 9.36 -10.74 12.81
N ASP A 143 8.45 -10.81 13.79
CA ASP A 143 8.74 -10.45 15.17
C ASP A 143 9.65 -11.48 15.85
N VAL A 144 10.35 -11.08 16.90
CA VAL A 144 11.21 -11.97 17.70
C VAL A 144 10.84 -11.81 19.17
N THR A 145 10.25 -12.83 19.72
CA THR A 145 9.74 -12.86 21.10
C THR A 145 10.73 -13.49 22.07
N PRO A 146 10.58 -13.29 23.39
CA PRO A 146 11.35 -14.03 24.38
C PRO A 146 11.27 -15.55 24.22
N GLY A 147 10.12 -16.07 23.77
CA GLY A 147 9.96 -17.50 23.48
C GLY A 147 10.85 -18.00 22.36
N ASP A 148 11.04 -17.20 21.30
CA ASP A 148 11.94 -17.52 20.20
C ASP A 148 13.39 -17.56 20.67
N ILE A 149 13.81 -16.60 21.48
CA ILE A 149 15.17 -16.53 22.03
C ILE A 149 15.42 -17.69 23.04
N ALA A 150 14.43 -18.03 23.85
CA ALA A 150 14.56 -19.20 24.74
C ALA A 150 14.73 -20.50 23.96
N ALA A 151 14.02 -20.65 22.84
CA ALA A 151 14.23 -21.78 21.93
C ALA A 151 15.66 -21.84 21.37
N VAL A 152 16.29 -20.70 21.09
CA VAL A 152 17.70 -20.64 20.69
C VAL A 152 18.62 -21.14 21.79
N TYR A 153 18.43 -20.71 23.05
CA TYR A 153 19.24 -21.20 24.19
C TYR A 153 19.04 -22.70 24.49
N LYS A 154 17.87 -23.24 24.12
CA LYS A 154 17.56 -24.68 24.27
C LYS A 154 17.97 -25.50 23.04
N ASN A 155 18.47 -24.88 21.99
CA ASN A 155 18.89 -25.59 20.78
C ASN A 155 20.34 -26.07 20.85
N TYR A 156 20.51 -27.38 20.82
CA TYR A 156 21.81 -28.06 20.83
C TYR A 156 22.06 -28.92 19.59
N HIS A 157 21.13 -28.94 18.64
CA HIS A 157 21.14 -29.89 17.53
C HIS A 157 21.01 -29.26 16.14
N THR A 158 20.10 -28.30 15.99
CA THR A 158 19.78 -27.73 14.68
C THR A 158 20.73 -26.59 14.33
N LYS A 159 21.47 -26.74 13.26
CA LYS A 159 22.35 -25.70 12.67
C LYS A 159 21.61 -24.99 11.53
N ASN A 160 22.00 -23.75 11.26
CA ASN A 160 21.40 -22.93 10.20
C ASN A 160 19.86 -22.82 10.31
N PHE A 161 19.40 -22.75 11.56
CA PHE A 161 17.97 -22.64 11.87
C PHE A 161 17.42 -21.24 11.60
N THR A 162 16.10 -21.12 11.66
CA THR A 162 15.36 -19.85 11.61
C THR A 162 14.40 -19.78 12.79
N ILE A 163 14.18 -18.58 13.33
CA ILE A 163 13.14 -18.29 14.31
C ILE A 163 12.14 -17.28 13.75
N GLY A 164 10.92 -17.30 14.26
CA GLY A 164 9.84 -16.37 13.89
C GLY A 164 9.07 -16.76 12.63
N ILE A 165 9.38 -17.87 11.96
CA ILE A 165 8.61 -18.42 10.84
C ILE A 165 8.24 -19.88 11.07
N CYS A 166 7.13 -20.32 10.45
CA CYS A 166 6.68 -21.71 10.48
C CYS A 166 7.15 -22.43 9.20
N ASP A 167 8.36 -23.00 9.24
CA ASP A 167 8.95 -23.71 8.13
C ASP A 167 8.65 -25.21 8.19
N ASP A 168 7.67 -25.62 7.41
CA ASP A 168 7.23 -26.99 7.23
C ASP A 168 7.77 -27.65 5.94
N VAL A 169 8.62 -26.94 5.20
CA VAL A 169 9.25 -27.40 3.97
C VAL A 169 10.66 -27.92 4.21
N THR A 170 11.52 -27.14 4.87
CA THR A 170 12.89 -27.56 5.21
C THR A 170 13.05 -27.99 6.67
N HIS A 171 12.05 -27.73 7.52
CA HIS A 171 12.00 -28.08 8.95
C HIS A 171 13.16 -27.51 9.77
N LEU A 172 13.68 -26.35 9.41
CA LEU A 172 14.77 -25.67 10.10
C LEU A 172 14.29 -24.65 11.15
N SER A 173 12.99 -24.38 11.25
CA SER A 173 12.45 -23.45 12.23
C SER A 173 12.44 -24.05 13.64
N LEU A 174 12.90 -23.26 14.60
CA LEU A 174 12.73 -23.57 16.03
C LEU A 174 11.35 -23.11 16.49
N LYS A 175 10.63 -23.96 17.23
CA LYS A 175 9.35 -23.59 17.86
C LYS A 175 9.63 -22.75 19.10
N PRO A 176 8.89 -21.65 19.35
CA PRO A 176 9.03 -20.85 20.54
C PRO A 176 8.93 -21.70 21.82
N TYR A 177 9.78 -21.42 22.81
CA TYR A 177 9.77 -22.08 24.11
C TYR A 177 9.10 -21.14 25.13
N PRO A 178 8.14 -21.62 25.94
CA PRO A 178 7.46 -20.78 26.92
C PRO A 178 8.44 -20.16 27.93
N VAL A 179 8.34 -18.86 28.14
CA VAL A 179 9.11 -18.11 29.13
C VAL A 179 8.12 -17.32 29.99
N GLU A 180 8.20 -17.54 31.30
CA GLU A 180 7.49 -16.72 32.26
C GLU A 180 8.29 -15.44 32.51
N MET A 181 7.73 -14.32 32.11
CA MET A 181 8.34 -13.01 32.34
C MET A 181 8.20 -12.66 33.82
N THR A 182 9.32 -12.42 34.51
CA THR A 182 9.38 -12.16 35.93
C THR A 182 9.44 -10.66 36.21
N GLY A 183 8.83 -10.20 37.30
CA GLY A 183 8.84 -8.81 37.75
C GLY A 183 7.52 -8.06 37.53
N GLU A 184 7.50 -6.76 37.88
CA GLU A 184 6.34 -5.89 37.65
C GLU A 184 6.21 -5.61 36.17
N ARG A 185 5.13 -6.11 35.57
CA ARG A 185 4.86 -6.04 34.16
C ARG A 185 4.48 -4.60 33.72
N ALA A 186 4.90 -4.21 32.53
CA ALA A 186 4.40 -3.00 31.89
C ALA A 186 2.89 -3.13 31.56
N TYR A 187 2.16 -2.04 31.64
CA TYR A 187 0.81 -1.92 31.11
C TYR A 187 0.89 -1.76 29.60
N GLU A 188 0.23 -2.64 28.85
CA GLU A 188 0.34 -2.74 27.41
C GLU A 188 -0.95 -2.38 26.71
N CYS A 189 -0.86 -1.50 25.72
CA CYS A 189 -2.02 -1.01 24.96
C CYS A 189 -1.84 -1.23 23.46
N LYS A 190 -2.97 -1.45 22.76
CA LYS A 190 -3.02 -1.57 21.31
C LYS A 190 -4.19 -0.75 20.73
N PHE A 191 -3.89 0.14 19.78
CA PHE A 191 -4.90 1.01 19.19
C PHE A 191 -4.97 0.76 17.69
N TRP A 192 -6.16 0.44 17.21
CA TRP A 192 -6.47 0.19 15.80
C TRP A 192 -7.18 1.40 15.21
N GLY A 193 -6.46 2.18 14.42
CA GLY A 193 -6.94 3.39 13.75
C GLY A 193 -6.86 3.30 12.24
N MET A 194 -7.42 4.28 11.57
CA MET A 194 -7.36 4.40 10.12
C MET A 194 -6.27 5.41 9.70
N GLY A 195 -5.55 5.10 8.63
CA GLY A 195 -4.55 6.01 8.06
C GLY A 195 -5.15 7.40 7.79
N ALA A 196 -4.48 8.43 8.27
CA ALA A 196 -4.87 9.84 8.23
C ALA A 196 -6.02 10.26 9.18
N ASP A 197 -6.50 9.40 10.08
CA ASP A 197 -7.51 9.77 11.10
C ASP A 197 -6.96 10.55 12.30
N GLY A 198 -5.63 10.62 12.45
CA GLY A 198 -4.93 11.29 13.55
C GLY A 198 -4.63 10.42 14.78
N THR A 199 -5.00 9.13 14.78
CA THR A 199 -4.76 8.18 15.88
C THR A 199 -3.30 8.10 16.28
N VAL A 200 -2.39 7.96 15.32
CA VAL A 200 -0.94 7.88 15.58
C VAL A 200 -0.43 9.15 16.26
N GLY A 201 -0.88 10.33 15.82
CA GLY A 201 -0.52 11.61 16.44
C GLY A 201 -1.02 11.71 17.89
N ALA A 202 -2.26 11.30 18.15
CA ALA A 202 -2.83 11.25 19.49
C ALA A 202 -2.05 10.28 20.40
N ASN A 203 -1.67 9.11 19.92
CA ASN A 203 -0.90 8.13 20.69
C ASN A 203 0.54 8.59 20.97
N LYS A 204 1.20 9.26 20.02
CA LYS A 204 2.50 9.94 20.27
C LYS A 204 2.38 11.00 21.36
N ASN A 205 1.29 11.76 21.36
CA ASN A 205 1.02 12.73 22.41
C ASN A 205 0.74 12.06 23.77
N SER A 206 -0.02 10.97 23.78
CA SER A 206 -0.31 10.19 25.00
C SER A 206 0.97 9.68 25.66
N ILE A 207 1.87 9.07 24.90
CA ILE A 207 3.18 8.62 25.39
C ILE A 207 3.98 9.76 26.00
N LYS A 208 4.00 10.92 25.34
CA LYS A 208 4.70 12.10 25.83
C LYS A 208 4.10 12.60 27.16
N ILE A 209 2.76 12.72 27.22
CA ILE A 209 2.07 13.13 28.44
C ILE A 209 2.40 12.19 29.61
N ILE A 210 2.36 10.89 29.40
CA ILE A 210 2.62 9.91 30.46
C ILE A 210 4.10 9.96 30.89
N GLY A 211 5.04 9.98 29.95
CA GLY A 211 6.48 9.99 30.23
C GLY A 211 6.96 11.27 30.94
N GLU A 212 6.38 12.42 30.58
CA GLU A 212 6.76 13.70 31.21
C GLU A 212 6.08 13.94 32.57
N ASN A 213 4.96 13.28 32.88
CA ASN A 213 4.13 13.61 34.05
C ASN A 213 3.98 12.47 35.06
N THR A 214 4.67 11.34 34.81
CA THR A 214 4.70 10.17 35.72
C THR A 214 6.13 9.64 35.84
N PRO A 215 6.45 8.84 36.86
CA PRO A 215 7.75 8.15 36.98
C PRO A 215 7.85 6.90 36.07
N LEU A 216 6.87 6.68 35.18
CA LEU A 216 6.84 5.50 34.33
C LEU A 216 7.81 5.64 33.14
N GLN A 217 8.48 4.54 32.84
CA GLN A 217 9.15 4.36 31.57
C GLN A 217 8.11 4.14 30.49
N VAL A 218 8.33 4.68 29.30
CA VAL A 218 7.37 4.63 28.20
C VAL A 218 8.02 4.13 26.91
N GLN A 219 7.27 3.35 26.15
CA GLN A 219 7.68 2.88 24.82
C GLN A 219 6.49 2.95 23.87
N ALA A 220 6.74 3.31 22.62
CA ALA A 220 5.75 3.26 21.55
C ALA A 220 6.34 2.69 20.27
N TYR A 221 5.55 1.89 19.58
CA TYR A 221 5.82 1.41 18.24
C TYR A 221 4.56 1.57 17.36
N PHE A 222 4.74 1.96 16.11
CA PHE A 222 3.63 2.24 15.20
C PHE A 222 3.78 1.44 13.93
N GLU A 223 2.77 0.62 13.63
CA GLU A 223 2.65 -0.08 12.36
C GLU A 223 1.74 0.70 11.40
N TYR A 224 2.11 0.70 10.15
CA TYR A 224 1.38 1.36 9.08
C TYR A 224 1.11 0.37 7.97
N ASP A 225 -0.10 0.39 7.43
CA ASP A 225 -0.39 -0.22 6.14
C ASP A 225 0.43 0.52 5.05
N SER A 226 0.72 -0.17 3.97
CA SER A 226 1.29 0.43 2.76
C SER A 226 0.40 1.55 2.18
N ARG A 227 -0.90 1.49 2.44
CA ARG A 227 -1.91 2.49 2.04
C ARG A 227 -1.89 3.70 2.98
N LYS A 228 -1.62 4.91 2.46
CA LYS A 228 -1.54 6.12 3.29
C LYS A 228 -2.88 6.58 3.86
N SER A 229 -3.96 6.44 3.10
CA SER A 229 -5.30 6.84 3.52
C SER A 229 -6.25 5.66 3.39
N GLY A 230 -7.01 5.39 4.45
CA GLY A 230 -7.92 4.25 4.51
C GLY A 230 -7.25 2.89 4.77
N GLY A 231 -5.93 2.84 4.97
CA GLY A 231 -5.22 1.68 5.48
C GLY A 231 -5.28 1.61 7.01
N VAL A 232 -4.99 0.44 7.59
CA VAL A 232 -4.94 0.28 9.04
C VAL A 232 -3.66 0.88 9.63
N THR A 233 -3.78 1.47 10.81
CA THR A 233 -2.63 1.82 11.66
C THR A 233 -2.77 1.14 13.01
N ILE A 234 -1.68 0.58 13.51
CA ILE A 234 -1.69 -0.09 14.80
C ILE A 234 -0.63 0.59 15.69
N SER A 235 -1.06 1.11 16.84
CA SER A 235 -0.15 1.72 17.81
C SER A 235 0.01 0.78 19.00
N HIS A 236 1.25 0.41 19.31
CA HIS A 236 1.63 -0.40 20.47
C HIS A 236 2.26 0.51 21.50
N LEU A 237 1.67 0.60 22.69
CA LEU A 237 2.17 1.44 23.77
C LEU A 237 2.46 0.58 24.99
N ARG A 238 3.58 0.86 25.68
CA ARG A 238 3.96 0.24 26.96
C ARG A 238 4.30 1.29 27.99
N PHE A 239 3.84 1.08 29.22
CA PHE A 239 4.15 1.94 30.37
C PHE A 239 4.54 1.06 31.56
N GLY A 240 5.70 1.28 32.15
CA GLY A 240 6.19 0.45 33.25
C GLY A 240 7.11 1.20 34.22
N LYS A 241 7.22 0.73 35.45
CA LYS A 241 8.18 1.31 36.41
C LYS A 241 9.62 0.88 36.15
N GLN A 242 9.77 -0.27 35.47
CA GLN A 242 11.08 -0.79 35.09
C GLN A 242 11.43 -0.40 33.66
N PRO A 243 12.72 -0.36 33.26
CA PRO A 243 13.12 -0.16 31.88
C PRO A 243 12.46 -1.18 30.94
N ILE A 244 11.87 -0.70 29.85
CA ILE A 244 11.17 -1.54 28.87
C ILE A 244 12.17 -1.95 27.80
N ARG A 245 12.51 -3.23 27.74
CA ARG A 245 13.44 -3.81 26.75
C ARG A 245 12.75 -4.55 25.60
N SER A 246 11.42 -4.68 25.68
CA SER A 246 10.59 -5.43 24.73
C SER A 246 10.65 -4.79 23.33
N ALA A 247 11.59 -5.23 22.48
CA ALA A 247 11.77 -4.76 21.11
C ALA A 247 10.89 -5.54 20.11
N TYR A 248 9.70 -5.96 20.55
CA TYR A 248 8.69 -6.69 19.78
C TYR A 248 7.31 -6.08 20.01
N ARG A 249 6.35 -6.45 19.17
CA ARG A 249 4.98 -5.94 19.20
C ARG A 249 4.25 -6.34 20.49
N VAL A 250 3.18 -5.62 20.83
CA VAL A 250 2.27 -6.04 21.89
C VAL A 250 1.41 -7.18 21.36
N HIS A 251 1.57 -8.36 21.94
CA HIS A 251 0.80 -9.56 21.60
C HIS A 251 -0.32 -9.86 22.61
N GLN A 252 -0.20 -9.30 23.83
CA GLN A 252 -1.21 -9.41 24.87
C GLN A 252 -1.39 -8.06 25.55
N ALA A 253 -2.52 -7.40 25.31
CA ALA A 253 -2.78 -6.04 25.75
C ALA A 253 -3.72 -5.98 26.96
N ASP A 254 -3.46 -5.05 27.85
CA ASP A 254 -4.37 -4.68 28.95
C ASP A 254 -5.50 -3.78 28.44
N PHE A 255 -5.23 -3.05 27.33
CA PHE A 255 -6.18 -2.14 26.70
C PHE A 255 -6.10 -2.25 25.18
N VAL A 256 -7.23 -2.53 24.53
CA VAL A 256 -7.37 -2.48 23.06
C VAL A 256 -8.44 -1.46 22.69
N ALA A 257 -8.13 -0.56 21.76
CA ALA A 257 -9.10 0.36 21.18
C ALA A 257 -9.30 0.09 19.70
N CYS A 258 -10.57 0.04 19.26
CA CYS A 258 -10.98 -0.02 17.86
C CYS A 258 -11.66 1.28 17.47
N HIS A 259 -11.04 2.03 16.56
CA HIS A 259 -11.55 3.33 16.12
C HIS A 259 -12.54 3.24 14.95
N MET A 260 -12.62 2.08 14.29
CA MET A 260 -13.46 1.86 13.11
C MET A 260 -14.28 0.58 13.27
N PRO A 261 -15.63 0.63 13.33
CA PRO A 261 -16.45 -0.57 13.53
C PRO A 261 -16.24 -1.65 12.45
N ALA A 262 -16.00 -1.24 11.19
CA ALA A 262 -15.73 -2.17 10.09
C ALA A 262 -14.48 -3.05 10.33
N TYR A 263 -13.58 -2.65 11.19
CA TYR A 263 -12.37 -3.42 11.51
C TYR A 263 -12.66 -4.68 12.33
N LEU A 264 -13.81 -4.78 12.98
CA LEU A 264 -14.22 -5.97 13.72
C LEU A 264 -14.45 -7.19 12.80
N GLU A 265 -14.80 -6.95 11.52
CA GLU A 265 -14.96 -7.99 10.51
C GLU A 265 -13.63 -8.36 9.83
N CYS A 266 -12.66 -7.45 9.85
CA CYS A 266 -11.41 -7.60 9.11
C CYS A 266 -10.25 -8.10 9.98
N TYR A 267 -10.25 -7.77 11.29
CA TYR A 267 -9.09 -7.97 12.16
C TYR A 267 -9.46 -8.68 13.47
N ASP A 268 -8.64 -9.63 13.88
CA ASP A 268 -8.80 -10.41 15.11
C ASP A 268 -8.29 -9.66 16.37
N MET A 269 -8.55 -8.37 16.50
CA MET A 269 -7.97 -7.53 17.55
C MET A 269 -8.36 -7.91 18.99
N ALA A 270 -9.51 -8.55 19.18
CA ALA A 270 -9.95 -9.00 20.50
C ALA A 270 -9.09 -10.15 21.04
N GLN A 271 -8.44 -10.94 20.17
CA GLN A 271 -7.50 -11.99 20.58
C GLN A 271 -6.31 -11.45 21.38
N ASP A 272 -5.91 -10.22 21.08
CA ASP A 272 -4.78 -9.58 21.74
C ASP A 272 -5.08 -9.16 23.19
N LEU A 273 -6.35 -9.18 23.63
CA LEU A 273 -6.72 -8.84 25.00
C LEU A 273 -6.27 -9.90 26.02
N ARG A 274 -5.77 -9.44 27.14
CA ARG A 274 -5.52 -10.27 28.33
C ARG A 274 -6.83 -10.55 29.09
N GLN A 275 -6.80 -11.57 29.95
CA GLN A 275 -7.87 -11.81 30.91
C GLN A 275 -8.14 -10.55 31.76
N GLY A 276 -9.40 -10.13 31.88
CA GLY A 276 -9.80 -8.93 32.61
C GLY A 276 -9.38 -7.61 31.99
N GLY A 277 -8.88 -7.61 30.74
CA GLY A 277 -8.47 -6.43 29.98
C GLY A 277 -9.63 -5.48 29.65
N THR A 278 -9.34 -4.42 28.91
CA THR A 278 -10.32 -3.41 28.54
C THR A 278 -10.41 -3.30 27.01
N PHE A 279 -11.62 -3.31 26.48
CA PHE A 279 -11.90 -3.05 25.07
C PHE A 279 -12.70 -1.76 24.93
N LEU A 280 -12.22 -0.82 24.11
CA LEU A 280 -12.92 0.42 23.74
C LEU A 280 -13.27 0.39 22.25
N LEU A 281 -14.56 0.45 21.92
CA LEU A 281 -15.07 0.49 20.56
C LEU A 281 -15.65 1.86 20.23
N ASN A 282 -15.17 2.48 19.16
CA ASN A 282 -15.84 3.65 18.58
C ASN A 282 -16.96 3.19 17.64
N CYS A 283 -18.21 3.35 18.03
CA CYS A 283 -19.36 2.99 17.19
C CYS A 283 -20.61 3.78 17.56
N PRO A 284 -21.54 4.02 16.60
CA PRO A 284 -22.83 4.68 16.85
C PRO A 284 -23.91 3.73 17.40
N TRP A 285 -23.58 2.45 17.62
CA TRP A 285 -24.58 1.42 17.91
C TRP A 285 -25.16 1.54 19.31
N THR A 286 -26.49 1.33 19.45
CA THR A 286 -27.15 1.15 20.73
C THR A 286 -26.72 -0.17 21.39
N SER A 287 -27.16 -0.44 22.61
CA SER A 287 -26.83 -1.71 23.28
C SER A 287 -27.47 -2.90 22.57
N GLU A 288 -28.67 -2.73 22.01
CA GLU A 288 -29.38 -3.71 21.22
C GLU A 288 -28.68 -3.96 19.88
N GLU A 289 -28.24 -2.89 19.21
CA GLU A 289 -27.50 -3.00 17.96
C GLU A 289 -26.12 -3.62 18.14
N ILE A 290 -25.46 -3.45 19.30
CA ILE A 290 -24.21 -4.15 19.63
C ILE A 290 -24.47 -5.66 19.71
N GLU A 291 -25.59 -6.07 20.31
CA GLU A 291 -25.97 -7.48 20.37
C GLU A 291 -26.17 -8.10 18.99
N GLU A 292 -26.69 -7.33 18.05
CA GLU A 292 -26.91 -7.78 16.67
C GLU A 292 -25.63 -7.75 15.83
N LYS A 293 -24.90 -6.62 15.86
CA LYS A 293 -23.83 -6.28 14.90
C LYS A 293 -22.44 -6.72 15.33
N LEU A 294 -22.21 -7.04 16.63
CA LEU A 294 -20.90 -7.47 17.09
C LEU A 294 -20.62 -8.91 16.61
N PRO A 295 -19.50 -9.20 15.92
CA PRO A 295 -19.20 -10.56 15.47
C PRO A 295 -19.21 -11.60 16.59
N VAL A 296 -19.73 -12.79 16.31
CA VAL A 296 -19.84 -13.88 17.30
C VAL A 296 -18.51 -14.18 17.96
N LYS A 297 -17.44 -14.30 17.17
CA LYS A 297 -16.08 -14.54 17.65
C LYS A 297 -15.59 -13.46 18.64
N VAL A 298 -15.90 -12.20 18.37
CA VAL A 298 -15.56 -11.10 19.28
C VAL A 298 -16.35 -11.22 20.58
N LYS A 299 -17.66 -11.49 20.53
CA LYS A 299 -18.50 -11.72 21.72
C LYS A 299 -17.95 -12.85 22.60
N GLN A 300 -17.58 -13.97 21.97
CA GLN A 300 -17.00 -15.12 22.68
C GLN A 300 -15.74 -14.72 23.44
N ILE A 301 -14.78 -14.07 22.78
CA ILE A 301 -13.51 -13.64 23.37
C ILE A 301 -13.75 -12.67 24.53
N LEU A 302 -14.65 -11.67 24.34
CA LEU A 302 -14.97 -10.71 25.40
C LEU A 302 -15.51 -11.40 26.65
N ALA A 303 -16.38 -12.42 26.49
CA ALA A 303 -16.96 -13.17 27.59
C ALA A 303 -15.96 -14.16 28.23
N GLU A 304 -15.19 -14.90 27.42
CA GLU A 304 -14.20 -15.86 27.89
C GLU A 304 -13.10 -15.20 28.72
N LYS A 305 -12.63 -14.03 28.26
CA LYS A 305 -11.56 -13.27 28.90
C LYS A 305 -12.08 -12.26 29.95
N GLU A 306 -13.38 -12.22 30.24
CA GLU A 306 -14.00 -11.32 31.24
C GLU A 306 -13.62 -9.84 30.99
N ILE A 307 -13.75 -9.39 29.74
CA ILE A 307 -13.27 -8.09 29.28
C ILE A 307 -14.22 -6.97 29.75
N ARG A 308 -13.65 -5.87 30.21
CA ARG A 308 -14.36 -4.63 30.47
C ARG A 308 -14.62 -3.94 29.13
N PHE A 309 -15.85 -3.98 28.65
CA PHE A 309 -16.22 -3.46 27.34
C PHE A 309 -16.83 -2.06 27.46
N TYR A 310 -16.34 -1.12 26.63
CA TYR A 310 -16.80 0.26 26.54
C TYR A 310 -17.04 0.66 25.10
N CYS A 311 -18.08 1.49 24.89
CA CYS A 311 -18.41 2.11 23.59
C CYS A 311 -18.46 3.63 23.70
N ILE A 312 -18.10 4.31 22.61
CA ILE A 312 -18.26 5.76 22.44
C ILE A 312 -18.62 6.05 20.97
N ASP A 313 -19.49 7.02 20.73
CA ASP A 313 -19.76 7.53 19.38
C ASP A 313 -18.97 8.81 19.12
N GLY A 314 -17.68 8.62 18.81
CA GLY A 314 -16.78 9.74 18.49
C GLY A 314 -17.17 10.50 17.23
N PHE A 315 -17.86 9.85 16.27
CA PHE A 315 -18.30 10.52 15.05
C PHE A 315 -19.48 11.48 15.30
N ALA A 316 -20.46 11.08 16.10
CA ALA A 316 -21.56 11.98 16.50
C ALA A 316 -21.04 13.15 17.32
N ILE A 317 -20.17 12.89 18.31
CA ILE A 317 -19.53 13.93 19.12
C ILE A 317 -18.74 14.89 18.23
N GLY A 318 -17.89 14.38 17.33
CA GLY A 318 -17.09 15.21 16.43
C GLY A 318 -17.93 16.08 15.50
N LYS A 319 -19.06 15.56 15.02
CA LYS A 319 -20.02 16.31 14.20
C LYS A 319 -20.69 17.43 15.01
N GLU A 320 -21.14 17.12 16.23
CA GLU A 320 -21.82 18.09 17.13
C GLU A 320 -20.92 19.28 17.46
N ILE A 321 -19.65 19.05 17.75
CA ILE A 321 -18.68 20.11 18.11
C ILE A 321 -17.98 20.75 16.91
N GLY A 322 -18.29 20.34 15.68
CA GLY A 322 -17.75 20.92 14.44
C GLY A 322 -16.36 20.41 14.02
N LEU A 323 -15.88 19.31 14.58
CA LEU A 323 -14.64 18.65 14.17
C LEU A 323 -14.83 17.66 13.00
N GLY A 324 -16.07 17.39 12.62
CA GLY A 324 -16.40 16.43 11.56
C GLY A 324 -15.92 15.01 11.89
N GLY A 325 -15.16 14.39 10.99
CA GLY A 325 -14.62 13.04 11.20
C GLY A 325 -13.35 12.95 12.04
N ARG A 326 -12.89 14.05 12.64
CA ARG A 326 -11.66 14.08 13.45
C ARG A 326 -11.96 13.67 14.89
N ILE A 327 -11.88 12.38 15.16
CA ILE A 327 -12.25 11.75 16.43
C ILE A 327 -11.06 11.46 17.36
N ASN A 328 -9.85 11.65 16.90
CA ASN A 328 -8.63 11.26 17.61
C ASN A 328 -8.51 11.87 19.03
N THR A 329 -8.82 13.16 19.20
CA THR A 329 -8.79 13.81 20.53
C THR A 329 -9.87 13.26 21.46
N ILE A 330 -11.05 12.93 20.93
CA ILE A 330 -12.17 12.35 21.70
C ILE A 330 -11.78 10.97 22.23
N LEU A 331 -11.23 10.11 21.37
CA LEU A 331 -10.83 8.74 21.75
C LEU A 331 -9.59 8.73 22.66
N GLN A 332 -8.67 9.66 22.48
CA GLN A 332 -7.55 9.86 23.40
C GLN A 332 -8.03 10.24 24.82
N ALA A 333 -9.01 11.11 24.92
CA ALA A 333 -9.61 11.50 26.20
C ALA A 333 -10.32 10.31 26.86
N ALA A 334 -11.10 9.54 26.11
CA ALA A 334 -11.72 8.32 26.60
C ALA A 334 -10.70 7.29 27.12
N PHE A 335 -9.59 7.11 26.39
CA PHE A 335 -8.48 6.24 26.84
C PHE A 335 -7.95 6.65 28.21
N PHE A 336 -7.63 7.93 28.44
CA PHE A 336 -7.14 8.38 29.75
C PHE A 336 -8.17 8.21 30.85
N ALA A 337 -9.45 8.48 30.57
CA ALA A 337 -10.52 8.35 31.55
C ALA A 337 -10.78 6.90 31.97
N ILE A 338 -10.67 5.94 31.02
CA ILE A 338 -10.95 4.52 31.27
C ILE A 338 -9.74 3.78 31.81
N SER A 339 -8.53 4.09 31.34
CA SER A 339 -7.30 3.36 31.69
C SER A 339 -6.83 3.62 33.13
N GLY A 340 -7.12 4.81 33.67
CA GLY A 340 -6.72 5.20 35.04
C GLY A 340 -5.20 5.36 35.23
N ILE A 341 -4.41 5.47 34.16
CA ILE A 341 -2.94 5.66 34.21
C ILE A 341 -2.59 6.98 34.91
N LEU A 342 -3.42 7.99 34.70
CA LEU A 342 -3.36 9.27 35.39
C LEU A 342 -4.69 9.56 36.09
N PRO A 343 -4.71 10.35 37.19
CA PRO A 343 -5.96 10.89 37.71
C PRO A 343 -6.73 11.63 36.61
N VAL A 344 -8.04 11.40 36.49
CA VAL A 344 -8.87 11.86 35.37
C VAL A 344 -8.78 13.38 35.19
N GLU A 345 -8.86 14.15 36.28
CA GLU A 345 -8.76 15.62 36.25
C GLU A 345 -7.39 16.07 35.70
N LYS A 346 -6.30 15.49 36.20
CA LYS A 346 -4.93 15.80 35.75
C LYS A 346 -4.74 15.45 34.28
N ALA A 347 -5.26 14.32 33.83
CA ALA A 347 -5.21 13.92 32.42
C ALA A 347 -5.95 14.92 31.52
N GLY A 348 -7.13 15.39 31.96
CA GLY A 348 -7.91 16.42 31.24
C GLY A 348 -7.17 17.74 31.09
N ASP A 349 -6.52 18.22 32.13
CA ASP A 349 -5.74 19.46 32.09
C ASP A 349 -4.53 19.35 31.14
N LEU A 350 -3.79 18.24 31.22
CA LEU A 350 -2.63 17.98 30.35
C LEU A 350 -3.03 17.85 28.87
N LEU A 351 -4.17 17.21 28.60
CA LEU A 351 -4.72 17.11 27.23
C LEU A 351 -5.12 18.48 26.69
N LYS A 352 -5.76 19.34 27.50
CA LYS A 352 -6.14 20.71 27.12
C LYS A 352 -4.90 21.56 26.84
N GLU A 353 -3.86 21.46 27.67
CA GLU A 353 -2.59 22.14 27.43
C GLU A 353 -1.91 21.67 26.13
N ALA A 354 -1.89 20.35 25.88
CA ALA A 354 -1.35 19.78 24.65
C ALA A 354 -2.14 20.20 23.40
N ALA A 355 -3.47 20.30 23.49
CA ALA A 355 -4.32 20.80 22.43
C ALA A 355 -4.01 22.28 22.12
N GLU A 356 -3.81 23.11 23.13
CA GLU A 356 -3.43 24.52 22.96
C GLU A 356 -2.07 24.67 22.27
N LYS A 357 -1.05 23.90 22.68
CA LYS A 357 0.26 23.89 22.02
C LYS A 357 0.17 23.44 20.56
N THR A 358 -0.67 22.45 20.26
CA THR A 358 -0.79 21.86 18.92
C THR A 358 -1.62 22.71 17.97
N TYR A 359 -2.73 23.26 18.46
CA TYR A 359 -3.74 23.93 17.64
C TYR A 359 -3.79 25.45 17.82
N GLY A 360 -3.06 26.04 18.77
CA GLY A 360 -3.08 27.49 19.04
C GLY A 360 -2.80 28.35 17.82
N LYS A 361 -1.85 27.88 16.96
CA LYS A 361 -1.54 28.57 15.69
C LYS A 361 -2.65 28.48 14.63
N LYS A 362 -3.65 27.60 14.81
CA LYS A 362 -4.80 27.44 13.89
C LYS A 362 -6.00 28.29 14.28
N GLY A 363 -5.90 29.03 15.39
CA GLY A 363 -6.93 29.96 15.89
C GLY A 363 -7.70 29.41 17.10
N GLN A 364 -8.18 30.34 17.92
CA GLN A 364 -8.86 30.04 19.22
C GLN A 364 -10.09 29.16 19.07
N ALA A 365 -10.83 29.27 17.96
CA ALA A 365 -12.00 28.41 17.70
C ALA A 365 -11.64 26.92 17.59
N VAL A 366 -10.51 26.58 16.96
CA VAL A 366 -10.03 25.19 16.83
C VAL A 366 -9.57 24.67 18.19
N VAL A 367 -8.93 25.49 19.01
CA VAL A 367 -8.53 25.13 20.38
C VAL A 367 -9.75 24.81 21.22
N GLU A 368 -10.78 25.66 21.16
CA GLU A 368 -12.01 25.48 21.94
C GLU A 368 -12.80 24.23 21.51
N GLN A 369 -12.85 23.96 20.22
CA GLN A 369 -13.42 22.71 19.72
C GLN A 369 -12.67 21.47 20.26
N ASN A 370 -11.33 21.50 20.33
CA ASN A 370 -10.56 20.40 20.89
C ASN A 370 -10.71 20.31 22.42
N ARG A 371 -10.87 21.41 23.14
CA ARG A 371 -11.19 21.39 24.59
C ARG A 371 -12.52 20.69 24.86
N LYS A 372 -13.57 21.02 24.08
CA LYS A 372 -14.85 20.32 24.14
C LYS A 372 -14.72 18.84 23.79
N ALA A 373 -13.93 18.50 22.77
CA ALA A 373 -13.66 17.11 22.40
C ALA A 373 -13.04 16.31 23.55
N ILE A 374 -12.15 16.92 24.33
CA ILE A 374 -11.56 16.29 25.53
C ILE A 374 -12.64 16.08 26.59
N GLU A 375 -13.43 17.08 26.93
CA GLU A 375 -14.49 17.01 27.95
C GLU A 375 -15.54 15.96 27.62
N GLU A 376 -16.02 15.95 26.38
CA GLU A 376 -16.99 14.98 25.90
C GLU A 376 -16.40 13.55 25.85
N GLY A 377 -15.16 13.43 25.37
CA GLY A 377 -14.48 12.13 25.32
C GLY A 377 -14.23 11.51 26.69
N MET A 378 -14.00 12.35 27.73
CA MET A 378 -13.82 11.89 29.10
C MET A 378 -15.10 11.44 29.80
N THR A 379 -16.28 11.78 29.26
CA THR A 379 -17.57 11.58 29.94
C THR A 379 -18.61 10.81 29.14
N LYS A 380 -18.61 10.90 27.81
CA LYS A 380 -19.66 10.34 26.94
C LYS A 380 -19.43 8.88 26.50
N PHE A 381 -18.47 8.16 27.09
CA PHE A 381 -18.38 6.71 26.87
C PHE A 381 -19.35 5.97 27.80
N ARG A 382 -19.78 4.79 27.38
CA ARG A 382 -20.67 3.91 28.14
C ARG A 382 -20.06 2.52 28.30
N LYS A 383 -20.26 1.92 29.47
CA LYS A 383 -19.89 0.54 29.72
C LYS A 383 -20.98 -0.39 29.17
N ILE A 384 -20.60 -1.44 28.52
CA ILE A 384 -21.46 -2.46 27.94
C ILE A 384 -21.33 -3.73 28.77
N ASP A 385 -22.47 -4.32 29.11
CA ASP A 385 -22.49 -5.59 29.84
C ASP A 385 -22.13 -6.75 28.92
N VAL A 386 -21.05 -7.45 29.26
CA VAL A 386 -20.61 -8.65 28.56
C VAL A 386 -21.39 -9.84 29.13
N LYS A 387 -22.22 -10.44 28.31
CA LYS A 387 -23.12 -11.52 28.73
C LYS A 387 -22.38 -12.86 28.80
N GLU A 388 -22.57 -13.61 29.87
CA GLU A 388 -21.99 -14.94 30.02
C GLU A 388 -22.44 -15.93 28.92
N GLU A 389 -23.66 -15.76 28.41
CA GLU A 389 -24.22 -16.57 27.32
C GLU A 389 -23.44 -16.41 26.00
N TRP A 390 -22.70 -15.31 25.80
CA TRP A 390 -21.86 -15.13 24.62
C TRP A 390 -20.78 -16.20 24.46
N LYS A 391 -20.33 -16.84 25.54
CA LYS A 391 -19.37 -17.96 25.50
C LYS A 391 -19.89 -19.17 24.72
N LYS A 392 -21.23 -19.31 24.61
CA LYS A 392 -21.89 -20.48 24.02
C LYS A 392 -22.44 -20.22 22.61
N LEU A 393 -22.23 -19.03 22.07
CA LEU A 393 -22.70 -18.73 20.71
C LEU A 393 -21.96 -19.63 19.71
N GLU A 394 -22.68 -20.19 18.75
CA GLU A 394 -22.11 -20.95 17.64
C GLU A 394 -21.94 -19.99 16.45
N ASP A 395 -20.78 -20.04 15.82
CA ASP A 395 -20.52 -19.31 14.58
C ASP A 395 -21.31 -20.02 13.46
N GLY A 396 -22.41 -19.39 13.01
CA GLY A 396 -23.36 -20.00 12.07
C GLY A 396 -22.87 -20.08 10.62
N GLU A 397 -21.67 -19.61 10.31
CA GLU A 397 -21.08 -19.73 8.98
C GLU A 397 -20.60 -21.16 8.71
N ARG A 398 -21.55 -22.05 8.33
CA ARG A 398 -21.17 -23.22 7.55
C ARG A 398 -20.74 -22.74 6.17
N GLU A 399 -19.44 -22.61 5.96
CA GLU A 399 -18.89 -22.50 4.60
C GLU A 399 -19.43 -23.65 3.76
N LYS A 400 -20.16 -23.33 2.68
CA LYS A 400 -20.45 -24.31 1.65
C LYS A 400 -19.13 -24.91 1.19
N GLN A 401 -18.95 -26.19 1.36
CA GLN A 401 -17.81 -26.95 0.86
C GLN A 401 -17.90 -27.04 -0.67
N GLU A 402 -17.51 -25.97 -1.33
CA GLU A 402 -17.09 -26.04 -2.72
C GLU A 402 -15.58 -26.39 -2.70
N GLU A 403 -15.15 -27.36 -3.48
CA GLU A 403 -13.73 -27.63 -3.64
C GLU A 403 -13.07 -26.34 -4.16
N PRO A 404 -12.16 -25.74 -3.39
CA PRO A 404 -11.61 -24.45 -3.75
C PRO A 404 -10.70 -24.62 -4.98
N THR A 405 -10.94 -23.82 -6.00
CA THR A 405 -9.94 -23.59 -7.05
C THR A 405 -8.67 -23.05 -6.39
N SER A 406 -7.50 -23.19 -7.04
CA SER A 406 -6.22 -22.62 -6.53
C SER A 406 -6.35 -21.14 -6.20
N PHE A 407 -7.12 -20.39 -6.99
CA PHE A 407 -7.46 -18.98 -6.74
C PHE A 407 -8.24 -18.77 -5.44
N LEU A 408 -9.30 -19.52 -5.21
CA LEU A 408 -10.11 -19.42 -3.97
C LEU A 408 -9.32 -19.90 -2.74
N HIS A 409 -8.44 -20.88 -2.91
CA HIS A 409 -7.52 -21.29 -1.86
C HIS A 409 -6.59 -20.14 -1.44
N TYR A 410 -5.96 -19.46 -2.42
CA TYR A 410 -5.15 -18.28 -2.14
C TYR A 410 -5.91 -17.20 -1.36
N VAL A 411 -7.13 -16.87 -1.81
CA VAL A 411 -7.96 -15.86 -1.16
C VAL A 411 -8.30 -16.25 0.28
N LYS A 412 -8.76 -17.50 0.50
CA LYS A 412 -9.23 -17.97 1.81
C LYS A 412 -8.08 -18.18 2.80
N THR A 413 -6.96 -18.75 2.34
CA THR A 413 -5.84 -19.14 3.19
C THR A 413 -4.81 -18.02 3.35
N ILE A 414 -4.27 -17.51 2.24
CA ILE A 414 -3.18 -16.53 2.28
C ILE A 414 -3.72 -15.12 2.47
N GLN A 415 -4.57 -14.65 1.55
CA GLN A 415 -4.99 -13.26 1.52
C GLN A 415 -5.76 -12.85 2.78
N ARG A 416 -6.77 -13.62 3.21
CA ARG A 416 -7.54 -13.32 4.41
C ARG A 416 -6.68 -13.29 5.67
N LYS A 417 -5.77 -14.28 5.82
CA LYS A 417 -4.84 -14.34 6.95
C LYS A 417 -3.91 -13.12 6.99
N MET A 418 -3.30 -12.77 5.87
CA MET A 418 -2.41 -11.62 5.78
C MET A 418 -3.16 -10.30 6.01
N ASN A 419 -4.34 -10.14 5.40
CA ASN A 419 -5.16 -8.94 5.57
C ASN A 419 -5.66 -8.78 7.02
N SER A 420 -5.90 -9.87 7.75
CA SER A 420 -6.25 -9.84 9.17
C SER A 420 -5.06 -9.60 10.11
N GLN A 421 -3.87 -9.30 9.57
CA GLN A 421 -2.61 -9.10 10.31
C GLN A 421 -2.11 -10.36 11.03
N ARG A 422 -2.45 -11.56 10.52
CA ARG A 422 -2.05 -12.87 11.03
C ARG A 422 -1.23 -13.68 10.03
N GLY A 423 -0.63 -13.02 9.05
CA GLY A 423 0.21 -13.67 8.05
C GLY A 423 1.43 -14.40 8.64
N ASP A 424 1.88 -13.99 9.82
CA ASP A 424 2.99 -14.63 10.53
C ASP A 424 2.71 -16.07 10.96
N GLU A 425 1.43 -16.47 11.00
CA GLU A 425 0.99 -17.85 11.32
C GLU A 425 0.99 -18.79 10.11
N LEU A 426 1.18 -18.25 8.90
CA LEU A 426 1.18 -19.04 7.67
C LEU A 426 2.45 -19.88 7.57
N PRO A 427 2.34 -21.18 7.27
CA PRO A 427 3.49 -22.03 7.02
C PRO A 427 4.12 -21.71 5.66
N VAL A 428 5.39 -22.06 5.50
CA VAL A 428 6.15 -21.82 4.26
C VAL A 428 5.55 -22.56 3.07
N SER A 429 4.94 -23.74 3.29
CA SER A 429 4.30 -24.55 2.25
C SER A 429 3.21 -23.80 1.47
N GLU A 430 2.48 -22.86 2.11
CA GLU A 430 1.44 -22.06 1.45
C GLU A 430 2.00 -21.14 0.35
N PHE A 431 3.31 -20.87 0.36
CA PHE A 431 3.94 -19.96 -0.60
C PHE A 431 4.78 -20.68 -1.68
N VAL A 432 4.82 -22.02 -1.68
CA VAL A 432 5.65 -22.78 -2.62
C VAL A 432 5.25 -22.53 -4.07
N GLU A 433 3.94 -22.43 -4.36
CA GLU A 433 3.44 -22.13 -5.70
C GLU A 433 3.78 -20.69 -6.17
N TYR A 434 4.12 -19.80 -5.25
CA TYR A 434 4.42 -18.39 -5.50
C TYR A 434 5.89 -18.04 -5.28
N ALA A 435 6.78 -19.06 -5.27
CA ALA A 435 8.21 -18.89 -5.00
C ALA A 435 8.93 -18.07 -6.08
N ASP A 436 8.36 -17.93 -7.27
CA ASP A 436 8.81 -17.09 -8.36
C ASP A 436 8.42 -15.60 -8.21
N GLY A 437 7.67 -15.25 -7.16
CA GLY A 437 7.19 -13.89 -6.88
C GLY A 437 5.89 -13.52 -7.58
N THR A 438 5.23 -14.46 -8.26
CA THR A 438 3.89 -14.22 -8.82
C THR A 438 2.80 -14.25 -7.74
N MET A 439 1.65 -13.67 -8.02
CA MET A 439 0.44 -13.78 -7.21
C MET A 439 -0.80 -13.70 -8.10
N PRO A 440 -1.94 -14.27 -7.68
CA PRO A 440 -3.17 -14.20 -8.44
C PRO A 440 -3.67 -12.76 -8.63
N VAL A 441 -4.13 -12.43 -9.83
CA VAL A 441 -4.72 -11.13 -10.16
C VAL A 441 -6.19 -11.05 -9.73
N GLY A 442 -6.73 -9.83 -9.53
CA GLY A 442 -8.14 -9.62 -9.18
C GLY A 442 -8.48 -9.91 -7.71
N THR A 443 -7.51 -10.20 -6.87
CA THR A 443 -7.74 -10.54 -5.46
C THR A 443 -8.21 -9.35 -4.62
N ALA A 444 -7.98 -8.10 -5.05
CA ALA A 444 -8.51 -6.91 -4.37
C ALA A 444 -10.06 -6.90 -4.28
N ALA A 445 -10.77 -7.58 -5.19
CA ALA A 445 -12.22 -7.72 -5.16
C ALA A 445 -12.74 -8.42 -3.90
N PHE A 446 -11.91 -9.19 -3.21
CA PHE A 446 -12.26 -9.94 -2.01
C PHE A 446 -11.92 -9.23 -0.70
N GLU A 447 -11.33 -8.03 -0.76
CA GLU A 447 -11.00 -7.28 0.45
C GLU A 447 -12.23 -6.70 1.14
N LYS A 448 -13.18 -6.13 0.38
CA LYS A 448 -14.45 -5.56 0.88
C LYS A 448 -14.28 -4.79 2.19
N ARG A 449 -13.37 -3.81 2.20
CA ARG A 449 -12.87 -3.15 3.43
C ARG A 449 -13.90 -2.33 4.21
N GLY A 450 -14.94 -1.83 3.55
CA GLY A 450 -16.01 -1.06 4.20
C GLY A 450 -15.56 0.23 4.90
N VAL A 451 -14.44 0.82 4.49
CA VAL A 451 -13.82 1.98 5.20
C VAL A 451 -14.47 3.32 4.92
N GLY A 452 -15.33 3.42 3.92
CA GLY A 452 -16.04 4.65 3.60
C GLY A 452 -17.11 4.95 4.63
N ILE A 453 -17.09 6.13 5.25
CA ILE A 453 -18.14 6.59 6.19
C ILE A 453 -19.42 6.92 5.44
N ARG A 454 -19.31 7.39 4.20
CA ARG A 454 -20.41 7.74 3.30
C ARG A 454 -20.18 7.15 1.94
N SER A 455 -21.27 6.80 1.24
CA SER A 455 -21.23 6.30 -0.14
C SER A 455 -22.27 7.01 -1.00
N PRO A 456 -22.06 7.15 -2.32
CA PRO A 456 -23.04 7.82 -3.17
C PRO A 456 -24.28 6.93 -3.38
N ARG A 457 -25.45 7.55 -3.31
CA ARG A 457 -26.72 6.98 -3.75
C ARG A 457 -27.11 7.66 -5.06
N TRP A 458 -27.43 6.85 -6.07
CA TRP A 458 -27.82 7.35 -7.38
C TRP A 458 -29.33 7.61 -7.46
N ASN A 459 -29.67 8.81 -7.90
CA ASN A 459 -31.03 9.20 -8.31
C ASN A 459 -31.01 9.41 -9.84
N PRO A 460 -31.84 8.72 -10.63
CA PRO A 460 -31.92 8.87 -12.06
C PRO A 460 -32.43 10.24 -12.53
N GLU A 461 -33.21 10.91 -11.68
CA GLU A 461 -33.81 12.21 -12.00
C GLU A 461 -32.74 13.27 -12.19
N GLY A 462 -32.64 13.80 -13.41
CA GLY A 462 -31.59 14.76 -13.78
C GLY A 462 -30.27 14.13 -14.22
N CYS A 463 -30.10 12.79 -14.17
CA CYS A 463 -28.93 12.13 -14.68
C CYS A 463 -28.83 12.25 -16.21
N VAL A 464 -27.67 12.76 -16.68
CA VAL A 464 -27.42 12.94 -18.13
C VAL A 464 -26.76 11.72 -18.77
N GLN A 465 -26.45 10.67 -17.99
CA GLN A 465 -25.81 9.42 -18.43
C GLN A 465 -24.46 9.64 -19.13
N CYS A 466 -23.65 10.58 -18.61
CA CYS A 466 -22.32 10.89 -19.17
C CYS A 466 -21.22 9.93 -18.71
N ASN A 467 -21.47 9.13 -17.67
CA ASN A 467 -20.53 8.21 -17.02
C ASN A 467 -19.27 8.86 -16.40
N ALA A 468 -19.23 10.19 -16.27
CA ALA A 468 -18.09 10.88 -15.68
C ALA A 468 -17.85 10.46 -14.22
N CYS A 469 -18.91 10.13 -13.44
CA CYS A 469 -18.80 9.62 -12.10
C CYS A 469 -18.01 8.29 -12.01
N SER A 470 -18.17 7.42 -13.02
CA SER A 470 -17.37 6.20 -13.15
C SER A 470 -15.93 6.52 -13.54
N LEU A 471 -15.73 7.44 -14.50
CA LEU A 471 -14.40 7.83 -14.96
C LEU A 471 -13.50 8.33 -13.85
N VAL A 472 -13.99 9.23 -13.01
CA VAL A 472 -13.18 9.86 -11.94
C VAL A 472 -13.06 9.03 -10.67
N CYS A 473 -13.71 7.87 -10.58
CA CYS A 473 -13.64 7.04 -9.38
C CYS A 473 -12.29 6.35 -9.25
N PRO A 474 -11.50 6.63 -8.19
CA PRO A 474 -10.17 6.05 -8.01
C PRO A 474 -10.18 4.53 -7.77
N HIS A 475 -11.33 3.99 -7.34
CA HIS A 475 -11.45 2.60 -6.92
C HIS A 475 -12.37 1.77 -7.81
N ALA A 476 -12.90 2.35 -8.89
CA ALA A 476 -13.84 1.68 -9.81
C ALA A 476 -15.10 1.09 -9.14
N CYS A 477 -15.52 1.63 -8.00
CA CYS A 477 -16.66 1.15 -7.20
C CYS A 477 -17.99 1.84 -7.54
N ILE A 478 -18.04 2.66 -8.58
CA ILE A 478 -19.26 3.22 -9.18
C ILE A 478 -19.20 2.98 -10.69
N ARG A 479 -20.20 2.27 -11.23
CA ARG A 479 -20.19 1.79 -12.64
C ARG A 479 -21.54 1.92 -13.31
N PRO A 480 -21.57 2.20 -14.63
CA PRO A 480 -22.78 2.10 -15.41
C PRO A 480 -23.11 0.63 -15.70
N LEU A 481 -24.35 0.23 -15.48
CA LEU A 481 -24.91 -1.06 -15.85
C LEU A 481 -25.94 -0.86 -16.97
N VAL A 482 -25.82 -1.65 -18.04
CA VAL A 482 -26.79 -1.68 -19.14
C VAL A 482 -27.31 -3.09 -19.34
N ILE A 483 -28.63 -3.26 -19.22
CA ILE A 483 -29.30 -4.55 -19.40
C ILE A 483 -30.43 -4.44 -20.41
N ARG A 484 -30.92 -5.60 -20.90
CA ARG A 484 -32.16 -5.67 -21.67
C ARG A 484 -33.37 -5.55 -20.75
N GLU A 485 -34.51 -5.13 -21.27
CA GLU A 485 -35.76 -5.09 -20.46
C GLU A 485 -36.15 -6.46 -19.89
N GLU A 486 -35.88 -7.53 -20.63
CA GLU A 486 -36.17 -8.92 -20.22
C GLU A 486 -35.31 -9.36 -19.03
N GLU A 487 -34.08 -8.86 -18.91
CA GLU A 487 -33.13 -9.17 -17.83
C GLU A 487 -33.50 -8.48 -16.50
N ARG A 488 -34.33 -7.42 -16.55
CA ARG A 488 -34.77 -6.67 -15.38
C ARG A 488 -35.42 -7.55 -14.31
N LYS A 489 -36.14 -8.59 -14.70
CA LYS A 489 -36.80 -9.54 -13.79
C LYS A 489 -35.83 -10.41 -12.97
N HIS A 490 -34.58 -10.54 -13.42
CA HIS A 490 -33.52 -11.30 -12.78
C HIS A 490 -32.54 -10.41 -12.01
N ALA A 491 -32.57 -9.10 -12.26
CA ALA A 491 -31.74 -8.13 -11.56
C ALA A 491 -32.30 -7.89 -10.14
N PRO A 492 -31.44 -7.72 -9.15
CA PRO A 492 -31.86 -7.32 -7.79
C PRO A 492 -32.67 -6.02 -7.79
N GLU A 493 -33.27 -5.72 -6.64
CA GLU A 493 -33.97 -4.46 -6.44
C GLU A 493 -33.02 -3.29 -6.73
N GLY A 494 -33.56 -2.28 -7.46
CA GLY A 494 -32.78 -1.10 -7.81
C GLY A 494 -33.48 -0.25 -8.86
N THR A 495 -32.98 0.95 -9.06
CA THR A 495 -33.55 1.92 -9.98
C THR A 495 -32.91 1.83 -11.35
N PHE A 496 -33.72 1.83 -12.41
CA PHE A 496 -33.31 1.82 -13.79
C PHE A 496 -34.02 2.91 -14.59
N THR A 497 -33.38 3.40 -15.64
CA THR A 497 -34.00 4.27 -16.62
C THR A 497 -33.71 3.78 -18.04
N GLN A 498 -34.39 4.34 -19.03
CA GLN A 498 -34.05 4.07 -20.44
C GLN A 498 -32.63 4.60 -20.76
N LEU A 499 -31.82 3.81 -21.47
CA LEU A 499 -30.53 4.27 -21.97
C LEU A 499 -30.76 5.30 -23.10
N ARG A 500 -30.26 6.51 -22.89
CA ARG A 500 -30.37 7.56 -23.91
C ARG A 500 -29.61 7.14 -25.18
N GLY A 501 -30.35 7.09 -26.30
CA GLY A 501 -29.84 6.70 -27.62
C GLY A 501 -30.03 5.20 -27.95
N MET A 502 -30.59 4.40 -27.01
CA MET A 502 -30.98 2.99 -27.27
C MET A 502 -32.25 2.66 -26.47
N SER A 503 -33.41 2.71 -27.10
CA SER A 503 -34.71 2.56 -26.46
C SER A 503 -35.04 1.14 -25.94
N ASN A 504 -34.27 0.13 -26.37
CA ASN A 504 -34.43 -1.27 -25.97
C ASN A 504 -33.43 -1.68 -24.84
N ARG A 505 -32.84 -0.73 -24.13
CA ARG A 505 -31.88 -0.97 -23.07
C ARG A 505 -32.21 -0.14 -21.82
N LEU A 506 -32.07 -0.76 -20.68
CA LEU A 506 -32.14 -0.12 -19.37
C LEU A 506 -30.75 0.25 -18.86
N PHE A 507 -30.67 1.39 -18.19
CA PHE A 507 -29.43 1.95 -17.64
C PHE A 507 -29.58 2.20 -16.15
N ALA A 508 -28.54 1.85 -15.40
CA ALA A 508 -28.38 2.21 -13.99
C ALA A 508 -26.93 2.66 -13.70
N ILE A 509 -26.74 3.46 -12.69
CA ILE A 509 -25.44 3.62 -12.03
C ILE A 509 -25.45 2.76 -10.77
N THR A 510 -24.56 1.79 -10.70
CA THR A 510 -24.40 0.89 -9.57
C THR A 510 -23.24 1.34 -8.70
N VAL A 511 -23.32 1.09 -7.40
CA VAL A 511 -22.30 1.48 -6.41
C VAL A 511 -22.02 0.31 -5.48
N SER A 512 -20.72 0.05 -5.20
CA SER A 512 -20.28 -0.84 -4.14
C SER A 512 -19.94 -0.05 -2.87
N PRO A 513 -20.79 0.00 -1.85
CA PRO A 513 -20.47 0.64 -0.59
C PRO A 513 -19.30 -0.02 0.15
N LEU A 514 -19.12 -1.33 -0.01
CA LEU A 514 -18.03 -2.10 0.60
C LEU A 514 -16.64 -1.72 0.06
N ASP A 515 -16.57 -1.28 -1.19
CA ASP A 515 -15.31 -0.90 -1.84
C ASP A 515 -15.13 0.64 -1.93
N CYS A 516 -16.20 1.39 -1.65
CA CYS A 516 -16.19 2.85 -1.69
C CYS A 516 -15.39 3.43 -0.50
N THR A 517 -14.44 4.32 -0.78
CA THR A 517 -13.67 5.04 0.25
C THR A 517 -14.33 6.32 0.73
N GLY A 518 -15.49 6.69 0.17
CA GLY A 518 -16.26 7.85 0.59
C GLY A 518 -15.66 9.21 0.20
N CYS A 519 -14.75 9.27 -0.79
CA CYS A 519 -14.06 10.51 -1.16
C CYS A 519 -15.00 11.61 -1.68
N GLY A 520 -16.07 11.26 -2.40
CA GLY A 520 -17.05 12.21 -2.90
C GLY A 520 -16.76 12.81 -4.29
N ASN A 521 -15.65 12.50 -4.94
CA ASN A 521 -15.29 13.02 -6.27
C ASN A 521 -16.41 12.82 -7.31
N CYS A 522 -17.06 11.65 -7.32
CA CYS A 522 -18.15 11.34 -8.25
C CYS A 522 -19.37 12.27 -8.07
N ALA A 523 -19.69 12.61 -6.83
CA ALA A 523 -20.80 13.52 -6.50
C ALA A 523 -20.44 14.97 -6.83
N ASP A 524 -19.18 15.35 -6.58
CA ASP A 524 -18.68 16.71 -6.82
C ASP A 524 -18.74 17.10 -8.31
N ILE A 525 -18.25 16.23 -9.18
CA ILE A 525 -18.18 16.53 -10.62
C ILE A 525 -19.53 16.33 -11.36
N CYS A 526 -20.54 15.76 -10.70
CA CYS A 526 -21.79 15.41 -11.35
C CYS A 526 -22.54 16.67 -11.82
N PRO A 527 -22.75 16.86 -13.13
CA PRO A 527 -23.44 18.04 -13.64
C PRO A 527 -24.90 18.09 -13.18
N GLY A 528 -25.52 16.93 -12.93
CA GLY A 528 -26.88 16.84 -12.42
C GLY A 528 -27.05 17.24 -10.96
N ASN A 529 -25.99 17.18 -10.16
CA ASN A 529 -26.03 17.56 -8.73
C ASN A 529 -26.29 19.05 -8.50
N LYS A 530 -25.97 19.89 -9.48
CA LYS A 530 -26.26 21.33 -9.41
C LYS A 530 -27.76 21.63 -9.30
N LYS A 531 -28.64 20.71 -9.70
CA LYS A 531 -30.10 20.90 -9.78
C LYS A 531 -30.91 19.85 -9.02
N ASN A 532 -30.51 18.56 -9.06
CA ASN A 532 -31.40 17.44 -8.73
C ASN A 532 -30.79 16.39 -7.79
N ASN A 533 -29.67 16.63 -7.12
CA ASN A 533 -28.99 15.65 -6.24
C ASN A 533 -28.89 14.24 -6.85
N VAL A 534 -28.39 14.15 -8.09
CA VAL A 534 -28.27 12.89 -8.84
C VAL A 534 -27.35 11.87 -8.13
N LEU A 535 -26.30 12.36 -7.47
CA LEU A 535 -25.43 11.54 -6.62
C LEU A 535 -25.35 12.18 -5.23
N GLU A 536 -26.08 11.61 -4.29
CA GLU A 536 -26.11 12.07 -2.90
C GLU A 536 -25.19 11.21 -2.05
N MET A 537 -24.27 11.85 -1.31
CA MET A 537 -23.44 11.12 -0.33
C MET A 537 -24.25 10.84 0.94
N ILE A 538 -24.64 9.57 1.16
CA ILE A 538 -25.38 9.10 2.33
C ILE A 538 -24.48 8.26 3.26
N PRO A 539 -24.85 8.05 4.54
CA PRO A 539 -24.14 7.12 5.43
C PRO A 539 -23.98 5.73 4.80
N SER A 540 -22.79 5.14 4.88
CA SER A 540 -22.52 3.86 4.20
C SER A 540 -23.42 2.72 4.69
N GLY A 541 -23.83 2.71 5.97
CA GLY A 541 -24.79 1.76 6.49
C GLY A 541 -26.15 1.77 5.75
N GLU A 542 -26.66 2.98 5.42
CA GLU A 542 -27.88 3.14 4.61
C GLU A 542 -27.68 2.78 3.14
N ALA A 543 -26.42 2.87 2.66
CA ALA A 543 -26.08 2.59 1.27
C ALA A 543 -25.93 1.09 0.97
N MET A 544 -25.81 0.22 1.98
CA MET A 544 -25.53 -1.21 1.83
C MET A 544 -26.55 -1.95 0.94
N GLY A 545 -27.80 -1.50 0.91
CA GLY A 545 -28.82 -2.06 0.02
C GLY A 545 -28.50 -1.96 -1.48
N GLN A 546 -27.49 -1.17 -1.89
CA GLN A 546 -27.05 -1.07 -3.30
C GLN A 546 -26.07 -2.17 -3.72
N GLN A 547 -25.42 -2.86 -2.75
CA GLN A 547 -24.40 -3.86 -3.03
C GLN A 547 -24.89 -5.00 -3.94
N PRO A 548 -26.06 -5.61 -3.73
CA PRO A 548 -26.52 -6.70 -4.58
C PRO A 548 -26.67 -6.31 -6.06
N LEU A 549 -27.12 -5.09 -6.35
CA LEU A 549 -27.24 -4.62 -7.73
C LEU A 549 -25.86 -4.38 -8.37
N TYR A 550 -24.89 -3.90 -7.57
CA TYR A 550 -23.52 -3.75 -8.04
C TYR A 550 -22.90 -5.12 -8.35
N ASP A 551 -23.03 -6.09 -7.45
CA ASP A 551 -22.48 -7.45 -7.64
C ASP A 551 -23.13 -8.14 -8.86
N TYR A 552 -24.42 -7.93 -9.08
CA TYR A 552 -25.09 -8.36 -10.31
C TYR A 552 -24.46 -7.71 -11.54
N GLY A 553 -24.18 -6.41 -11.50
CA GLY A 553 -23.52 -5.67 -12.58
C GLY A 553 -22.13 -6.18 -12.91
N GLU A 554 -21.38 -6.68 -11.91
CA GLU A 554 -20.04 -7.25 -12.11
C GLU A 554 -20.06 -8.54 -12.93
N SER A 555 -21.13 -9.30 -12.85
CA SER A 555 -21.35 -10.54 -13.63
C SER A 555 -21.86 -10.26 -15.07
N HIS A 556 -22.17 -8.98 -15.39
CA HIS A 556 -22.71 -8.58 -16.68
C HIS A 556 -21.70 -7.78 -17.48
N GLU A 557 -21.31 -8.29 -18.64
CA GLU A 557 -20.61 -7.49 -19.65
C GLU A 557 -21.61 -6.71 -20.51
N ASN A 558 -21.31 -5.45 -20.77
CA ASN A 558 -22.12 -4.67 -21.68
C ASN A 558 -22.07 -5.26 -23.10
N ALA A 559 -23.23 -5.49 -23.69
CA ALA A 559 -23.33 -6.09 -25.00
C ALA A 559 -22.55 -5.29 -26.06
N SER A 560 -21.97 -5.97 -27.05
CA SER A 560 -21.20 -5.38 -28.15
C SER A 560 -21.96 -4.26 -28.89
N GLU A 561 -23.28 -4.34 -28.98
CA GLU A 561 -24.14 -3.30 -29.54
C GLU A 561 -24.05 -1.96 -28.79
N VAL A 562 -23.84 -2.01 -27.44
CA VAL A 562 -23.66 -0.80 -26.63
C VAL A 562 -22.31 -0.15 -26.94
N LEU A 563 -21.26 -0.95 -27.05
CA LEU A 563 -19.91 -0.48 -27.41
C LEU A 563 -19.85 0.03 -28.84
N ASN A 564 -20.56 -0.61 -29.77
CA ASN A 564 -20.68 -0.12 -31.16
C ASN A 564 -21.42 1.23 -31.25
N LYS A 565 -22.42 1.44 -30.37
CA LYS A 565 -23.16 2.71 -30.31
C LYS A 565 -22.39 3.83 -29.64
N PHE A 566 -21.66 3.49 -28.60
CA PHE A 566 -20.84 4.42 -27.80
C PHE A 566 -19.37 3.98 -27.85
N PRO A 567 -18.58 4.48 -28.81
CA PRO A 567 -17.20 4.04 -29.00
C PRO A 567 -16.35 4.23 -27.73
N GLU A 568 -15.47 3.29 -27.47
CA GLU A 568 -14.55 3.29 -26.33
C GLU A 568 -13.60 4.50 -26.32
N THR A 569 -13.40 5.15 -27.48
CA THR A 569 -12.64 6.39 -27.62
C THR A 569 -13.43 7.65 -27.23
N THR A 570 -14.57 7.48 -26.55
CA THR A 570 -15.37 8.58 -25.96
C THR A 570 -15.46 8.41 -24.44
N VAL A 571 -15.62 9.52 -23.72
CA VAL A 571 -15.77 9.50 -22.24
C VAL A 571 -16.90 8.55 -21.82
N LYS A 572 -18.06 8.65 -22.42
CA LYS A 572 -19.22 7.79 -22.11
C LYS A 572 -18.95 6.33 -22.45
N GLY A 573 -18.40 6.07 -23.64
CA GLY A 573 -18.21 4.73 -24.17
C GLY A 573 -17.11 3.95 -23.44
N SER A 574 -15.99 4.60 -23.10
CA SER A 574 -14.89 3.97 -22.36
C SER A 574 -15.37 3.36 -21.04
N GLN A 575 -16.34 3.97 -20.37
CA GLN A 575 -16.84 3.53 -19.08
C GLN A 575 -17.85 2.38 -19.16
N PHE A 576 -18.34 2.01 -20.34
CA PHE A 576 -19.09 0.77 -20.54
C PHE A 576 -18.19 -0.46 -20.63
N LYS A 577 -16.89 -0.30 -20.77
CA LYS A 577 -15.92 -1.40 -20.65
C LYS A 577 -15.60 -1.68 -19.18
N LYS A 578 -15.48 -2.96 -18.85
CA LYS A 578 -15.00 -3.35 -17.50
C LYS A 578 -13.62 -2.74 -17.27
N PRO A 579 -13.40 -2.03 -16.16
CA PRO A 579 -12.05 -1.62 -15.76
C PRO A 579 -11.26 -2.87 -15.35
N LEU A 580 -10.03 -2.99 -15.85
CA LEU A 580 -9.13 -4.07 -15.45
C LEU A 580 -8.11 -3.61 -14.39
N LEU A 581 -8.41 -2.50 -13.72
CA LEU A 581 -7.86 -2.01 -12.47
C LEU A 581 -9.02 -1.60 -11.59
N GLU A 582 -9.25 -2.34 -10.50
CA GLU A 582 -10.41 -2.16 -9.64
C GLU A 582 -10.08 -2.38 -8.16
N TYR A 583 -10.84 -1.72 -7.28
CA TYR A 583 -10.69 -1.82 -5.82
C TYR A 583 -9.26 -1.59 -5.33
N SER A 584 -8.58 -0.65 -5.96
CA SER A 584 -7.18 -0.34 -5.69
C SER A 584 -6.94 0.09 -4.24
N GLY A 585 -5.71 -0.12 -3.75
CA GLY A 585 -5.26 0.36 -2.45
C GLY A 585 -4.95 1.86 -2.40
N ALA A 586 -5.43 2.66 -3.37
CA ALA A 586 -5.17 4.09 -3.43
C ALA A 586 -5.84 4.88 -2.31
N CYS A 587 -5.33 6.07 -2.03
CA CYS A 587 -5.96 7.02 -1.12
C CYS A 587 -7.36 7.42 -1.58
N ALA A 588 -8.24 7.77 -0.64
CA ALA A 588 -9.53 8.35 -0.97
C ALA A 588 -9.33 9.64 -1.78
N GLY A 589 -9.85 9.68 -3.01
CA GLY A 589 -9.70 10.82 -3.91
C GLY A 589 -8.37 10.92 -4.65
N CYS A 590 -7.58 9.84 -4.71
CA CYS A 590 -6.31 9.79 -5.44
C CYS A 590 -6.46 10.23 -6.90
N GLY A 591 -5.53 11.09 -7.37
CA GLY A 591 -5.51 11.58 -8.74
C GLY A 591 -4.83 10.64 -9.75
N GLU A 592 -4.08 9.61 -9.31
CA GLU A 592 -3.33 8.72 -10.19
C GLU A 592 -4.20 7.63 -10.84
N THR A 593 -4.97 6.92 -10.02
CA THR A 593 -5.68 5.70 -10.45
C THR A 593 -6.76 5.90 -11.51
N PRO A 594 -7.45 7.05 -11.64
CA PRO A 594 -8.34 7.28 -12.76
C PRO A 594 -7.67 7.19 -14.14
N TYR A 595 -6.42 7.67 -14.28
CA TYR A 595 -5.64 7.53 -15.51
C TYR A 595 -5.29 6.07 -15.80
N ALA A 596 -4.72 5.37 -14.82
CA ALA A 596 -4.36 3.95 -14.98
C ALA A 596 -5.58 3.08 -15.31
N LYS A 597 -6.70 3.32 -14.63
CA LYS A 597 -7.98 2.65 -14.92
C LYS A 597 -8.44 2.89 -16.36
N LEU A 598 -8.40 4.13 -16.83
CA LEU A 598 -8.76 4.48 -18.20
C LEU A 598 -7.88 3.77 -19.21
N VAL A 599 -6.56 3.69 -18.98
CA VAL A 599 -5.63 2.93 -19.84
C VAL A 599 -6.04 1.45 -19.92
N THR A 600 -6.44 0.84 -18.79
CA THR A 600 -6.92 -0.55 -18.79
C THR A 600 -8.23 -0.73 -19.55
N GLN A 601 -9.13 0.27 -19.55
CA GLN A 601 -10.39 0.24 -20.30
C GLN A 601 -10.17 0.43 -21.80
N LEU A 602 -9.16 1.21 -22.20
CA LEU A 602 -8.84 1.46 -23.61
C LEU A 602 -8.10 0.28 -24.27
N PHE A 603 -7.08 -0.26 -23.59
CA PHE A 603 -6.15 -1.21 -24.21
C PHE A 603 -6.30 -2.64 -23.69
N GLY A 604 -6.97 -2.82 -22.55
CA GLY A 604 -7.48 -4.08 -22.05
C GLY A 604 -6.44 -5.20 -21.95
N GLU A 605 -6.79 -6.35 -22.57
CA GLU A 605 -5.99 -7.57 -22.54
C GLU A 605 -4.67 -7.51 -23.32
N ARG A 606 -4.46 -6.46 -24.14
CA ARG A 606 -3.22 -6.27 -24.88
C ARG A 606 -2.15 -5.55 -24.07
N LEU A 607 -2.49 -5.07 -22.89
CA LEU A 607 -1.68 -4.16 -22.10
C LEU A 607 -0.55 -4.90 -21.37
N TYR A 608 0.66 -4.40 -21.53
CA TYR A 608 1.84 -4.77 -20.78
C TYR A 608 2.33 -3.55 -20.01
N ILE A 609 2.48 -3.69 -18.70
CA ILE A 609 2.84 -2.59 -17.80
C ILE A 609 4.10 -2.93 -17.05
N ALA A 610 5.15 -2.14 -17.25
CA ALA A 610 6.29 -2.05 -16.34
C ALA A 610 6.03 -0.92 -15.34
N ASN A 611 6.09 -1.19 -14.06
CA ASN A 611 5.71 -0.24 -13.02
C ASN A 611 6.89 0.09 -12.11
N ALA A 612 7.19 1.37 -11.90
CA ALA A 612 8.17 1.83 -10.94
C ALA A 612 7.63 1.71 -9.51
N THR A 613 8.45 1.17 -8.59
CA THR A 613 8.09 1.13 -7.17
C THR A 613 7.74 2.52 -6.63
N GLY A 614 6.56 2.65 -6.05
CA GLY A 614 5.99 3.90 -5.56
C GLY A 614 4.52 3.74 -5.22
N CYS A 615 3.72 4.81 -5.30
CA CYS A 615 2.27 4.71 -5.09
C CYS A 615 1.63 3.72 -6.08
N SER A 616 2.07 3.71 -7.34
CA SER A 616 1.53 2.82 -8.37
C SER A 616 1.76 1.33 -8.10
N SER A 617 2.82 0.95 -7.40
CA SER A 617 2.99 -0.42 -6.92
C SER A 617 2.05 -0.74 -5.78
N ILE A 618 1.84 0.20 -4.86
CA ILE A 618 0.99 -0.01 -3.68
C ILE A 618 -0.49 -0.13 -4.08
N TRP A 619 -0.99 0.76 -4.90
CA TRP A 619 -2.39 0.67 -5.31
C TRP A 619 -2.64 -0.41 -6.39
N GLY A 620 -1.62 -0.84 -7.13
CA GLY A 620 -1.74 -1.85 -8.19
C GLY A 620 -1.60 -3.28 -7.69
N GLY A 621 -0.64 -3.55 -6.80
CA GLY A 621 -0.30 -4.92 -6.41
C GLY A 621 0.48 -4.99 -5.10
N SER A 622 -0.10 -4.52 -3.99
CA SER A 622 0.48 -4.73 -2.65
C SER A 622 0.07 -6.10 -2.13
N ALA A 623 1.00 -7.06 -2.19
CA ALA A 623 0.72 -8.41 -1.70
C ALA A 623 0.09 -8.40 -0.29
N PRO A 624 -0.94 -9.19 -0.03
CA PRO A 624 -1.48 -10.29 -0.83
C PRO A 624 -2.54 -9.90 -1.87
N SER A 625 -2.79 -8.63 -2.10
CA SER A 625 -3.88 -8.15 -2.96
C SER A 625 -3.36 -7.56 -4.26
N CYS A 626 -4.00 -7.89 -5.39
CA CYS A 626 -3.76 -7.32 -6.70
C CYS A 626 -5.03 -6.67 -7.23
N ALA A 627 -4.95 -5.38 -7.57
CA ALA A 627 -6.05 -4.61 -8.10
C ALA A 627 -6.23 -4.77 -9.63
N TYR A 628 -5.19 -5.19 -10.34
CA TYR A 628 -5.34 -5.59 -11.73
C TYR A 628 -6.10 -6.90 -11.84
N THR A 629 -7.01 -6.98 -12.81
CA THR A 629 -7.94 -8.11 -12.96
C THR A 629 -8.09 -8.51 -14.43
N VAL A 630 -8.95 -9.49 -14.68
CA VAL A 630 -9.21 -10.02 -16.01
C VAL A 630 -10.67 -9.77 -16.46
N ASN A 631 -10.89 -9.83 -17.77
CA ASN A 631 -12.23 -9.83 -18.36
C ASN A 631 -12.89 -11.22 -18.24
N ALA A 632 -14.12 -11.38 -18.76
CA ALA A 632 -14.86 -12.64 -18.73
C ALA A 632 -14.17 -13.80 -19.48
N GLN A 633 -13.22 -13.48 -20.38
CA GLN A 633 -12.42 -14.46 -21.10
C GLN A 633 -11.15 -14.87 -20.35
N GLY A 634 -10.97 -14.39 -19.11
CA GLY A 634 -9.79 -14.67 -18.29
C GLY A 634 -8.52 -13.94 -18.75
N LYS A 635 -8.64 -12.88 -19.57
CA LYS A 635 -7.53 -12.08 -20.10
C LYS A 635 -7.49 -10.69 -19.48
N GLY A 636 -6.27 -10.22 -19.17
CA GLY A 636 -6.08 -8.92 -18.58
C GLY A 636 -4.66 -8.38 -18.78
N PRO A 637 -4.34 -7.23 -18.18
CA PRO A 637 -3.01 -6.65 -18.25
C PRO A 637 -1.94 -7.57 -17.66
N VAL A 638 -0.80 -7.63 -18.30
CA VAL A 638 0.44 -8.08 -17.67
C VAL A 638 1.00 -6.90 -16.89
N TRP A 639 1.18 -7.06 -15.59
CA TRP A 639 1.75 -6.04 -14.73
C TRP A 639 2.95 -6.58 -13.97
N ALA A 640 4.08 -5.91 -14.06
CA ALA A 640 5.29 -6.28 -13.36
C ALA A 640 5.89 -5.05 -12.69
N ASN A 641 6.16 -5.16 -11.38
CA ASN A 641 6.80 -4.10 -10.62
C ASN A 641 8.32 -4.25 -10.69
N SER A 642 9.00 -3.16 -10.98
CA SER A 642 10.45 -3.04 -10.98
C SER A 642 10.92 -2.18 -9.82
N LEU A 643 12.23 -2.13 -9.58
CA LEU A 643 12.84 -1.10 -8.74
C LEU A 643 12.57 0.27 -9.35
N PHE A 644 12.45 1.30 -8.53
CA PHE A 644 12.05 2.58 -9.08
C PHE A 644 13.18 3.31 -9.83
N GLU A 645 14.43 2.89 -9.68
CA GLU A 645 15.58 3.38 -10.43
C GLU A 645 15.74 2.79 -11.84
N ASP A 646 15.24 1.57 -12.10
CA ASP A 646 15.51 0.81 -13.35
C ASP A 646 14.27 0.54 -14.21
N ASN A 647 13.13 1.12 -13.87
CA ASN A 647 11.85 0.77 -14.49
C ASN A 647 11.76 1.07 -15.99
N ALA A 648 12.41 2.13 -16.46
CA ALA A 648 12.41 2.45 -17.88
C ALA A 648 13.11 1.35 -18.69
N GLU A 649 14.28 0.92 -18.23
CA GLU A 649 15.08 -0.15 -18.82
C GLU A 649 14.36 -1.50 -18.73
N PHE A 650 13.69 -1.77 -17.61
CA PHE A 650 12.88 -2.96 -17.44
C PHE A 650 11.72 -3.02 -18.44
N GLY A 651 10.96 -1.92 -18.57
CA GLY A 651 9.88 -1.82 -19.55
C GLY A 651 10.35 -1.91 -21.00
N PHE A 652 11.51 -1.33 -21.29
CA PHE A 652 12.16 -1.45 -22.58
C PHE A 652 12.57 -2.91 -22.87
N GLY A 653 13.14 -3.59 -21.89
CA GLY A 653 13.48 -5.03 -22.00
C GLY A 653 12.25 -5.90 -22.26
N MET A 654 11.13 -5.66 -21.56
CA MET A 654 9.86 -6.34 -21.81
C MET A 654 9.40 -6.14 -23.26
N MET A 655 9.44 -4.91 -23.77
CA MET A 655 9.06 -4.57 -25.14
C MET A 655 9.97 -5.28 -26.16
N MET A 656 11.28 -5.25 -25.96
CA MET A 656 12.24 -5.91 -26.85
C MET A 656 12.07 -7.42 -26.89
N ALA A 657 11.79 -8.06 -25.75
CA ALA A 657 11.49 -9.47 -25.68
C ALA A 657 10.21 -9.81 -26.46
N GLN A 658 9.16 -9.06 -26.22
CA GLN A 658 7.89 -9.21 -26.96
C GLN A 658 8.06 -9.00 -28.47
N LYS A 659 8.77 -7.95 -28.88
CA LYS A 659 9.06 -7.65 -30.30
C LYS A 659 9.83 -8.81 -30.96
N THR A 660 10.84 -9.36 -30.27
CA THR A 660 11.65 -10.47 -30.79
C THR A 660 10.82 -11.74 -30.97
N LEU A 661 10.02 -12.13 -29.99
CA LEU A 661 9.16 -13.31 -30.08
C LEU A 661 8.06 -13.13 -31.14
N ARG A 662 7.47 -11.95 -31.21
CA ARG A 662 6.47 -11.63 -32.23
C ARG A 662 7.06 -11.68 -33.66
N LYS A 663 8.31 -11.19 -33.82
CA LYS A 663 9.04 -11.28 -35.12
C LYS A 663 9.25 -12.73 -35.55
N ARG A 664 9.54 -13.64 -34.64
CA ARG A 664 9.63 -15.08 -34.97
C ARG A 664 8.30 -15.61 -35.50
N VAL A 665 7.16 -15.22 -34.91
CA VAL A 665 5.83 -15.59 -35.41
C VAL A 665 5.61 -15.01 -36.82
N LEU A 666 6.03 -13.77 -37.06
CA LEU A 666 5.96 -13.11 -38.36
C LEU A 666 6.76 -13.88 -39.44
N GLU A 667 7.98 -14.27 -39.10
CA GLU A 667 8.86 -15.04 -39.98
C GLU A 667 8.26 -16.40 -40.31
N ALA A 668 7.79 -17.13 -39.31
CA ALA A 668 7.12 -18.43 -39.49
C ALA A 668 5.83 -18.29 -40.35
N ALA A 669 5.03 -17.23 -40.14
CA ALA A 669 3.84 -16.96 -40.91
C ALA A 669 4.17 -16.62 -42.38
N ASN A 670 5.22 -15.81 -42.65
CA ASN A 670 5.67 -15.50 -44.00
C ASN A 670 6.23 -16.73 -44.72
N ASP A 671 7.01 -17.57 -44.05
CA ASP A 671 7.55 -18.79 -44.64
C ASP A 671 6.42 -19.77 -44.97
N ARG A 672 5.43 -19.88 -44.07
CA ARG A 672 4.27 -20.75 -44.31
C ARG A 672 3.36 -20.21 -45.45
N LEU A 673 3.19 -18.90 -45.58
CA LEU A 673 2.35 -18.29 -46.63
C LEU A 673 2.81 -18.64 -48.05
N ARG A 674 4.10 -18.95 -48.25
CA ARG A 674 4.62 -19.31 -49.56
C ARG A 674 4.04 -20.64 -50.10
N GLU A 675 3.60 -21.52 -49.22
CA GLU A 675 3.06 -22.84 -49.57
C GLU A 675 1.58 -23.01 -49.19
N ALA A 676 1.02 -22.04 -48.46
CA ALA A 676 -0.35 -22.09 -47.96
C ALA A 676 -1.39 -21.89 -49.08
N GLU A 677 -2.46 -22.67 -49.02
CA GLU A 677 -3.63 -22.59 -49.90
C GLU A 677 -4.93 -22.53 -49.11
N GLY A 678 -6.02 -22.14 -49.74
CA GLY A 678 -7.36 -22.14 -49.14
C GLY A 678 -7.44 -21.29 -47.87
N GLU A 679 -8.11 -21.85 -46.85
CA GLU A 679 -8.36 -21.17 -45.59
C GLU A 679 -7.08 -20.78 -44.84
N GLU A 680 -6.04 -21.63 -44.93
CA GLU A 680 -4.73 -21.32 -44.30
C GLU A 680 -4.15 -20.01 -44.87
N LYS A 681 -4.22 -19.85 -46.19
CA LYS A 681 -3.73 -18.63 -46.83
C LYS A 681 -4.52 -17.39 -46.39
N GLU A 682 -5.82 -17.51 -46.23
CA GLU A 682 -6.68 -16.38 -45.82
C GLU A 682 -6.36 -15.94 -44.38
N VAL A 683 -6.20 -16.87 -43.42
CA VAL A 683 -5.87 -16.53 -42.01
C VAL A 683 -4.47 -15.93 -41.89
N LEU A 684 -3.48 -16.42 -42.66
CA LEU A 684 -2.14 -15.85 -42.70
C LEU A 684 -2.12 -14.46 -43.33
N GLN A 685 -2.83 -14.24 -44.45
CA GLN A 685 -2.96 -12.92 -45.06
C GLN A 685 -3.65 -11.92 -44.13
N SER A 686 -4.70 -12.35 -43.42
CA SER A 686 -5.39 -11.53 -42.45
C SER A 686 -4.46 -11.12 -41.31
N TYR A 687 -3.64 -12.04 -40.81
CA TYR A 687 -2.64 -11.78 -39.76
C TYR A 687 -1.59 -10.76 -40.20
N LEU A 688 -0.98 -11.02 -41.37
CA LEU A 688 0.07 -10.15 -41.90
C LEU A 688 -0.47 -8.76 -42.29
N GLY A 689 -1.67 -8.68 -42.87
CA GLY A 689 -2.30 -7.42 -43.25
C GLY A 689 -2.75 -6.56 -42.08
N SER A 690 -2.92 -7.15 -40.88
CA SER A 690 -3.32 -6.44 -39.66
C SER A 690 -2.15 -6.14 -38.71
N TRP A 691 -0.90 -6.40 -39.09
CA TRP A 691 0.28 -6.38 -38.26
C TRP A 691 0.42 -5.14 -37.34
N SER A 692 0.15 -3.94 -37.89
CA SER A 692 0.26 -2.67 -37.13
C SER A 692 -0.99 -2.28 -36.33
N GLU A 693 -2.11 -2.99 -36.52
CA GLU A 693 -3.40 -2.61 -35.95
C GLU A 693 -3.75 -3.47 -34.72
N GLY A 694 -3.65 -2.91 -33.50
CA GLY A 694 -3.78 -3.67 -32.24
C GLY A 694 -5.01 -4.59 -32.16
N THR A 695 -6.22 -4.06 -32.31
CA THR A 695 -7.46 -4.84 -32.15
C THR A 695 -7.71 -5.80 -33.34
N LYS A 696 -7.50 -5.34 -34.54
CA LYS A 696 -7.67 -6.21 -35.75
C LYS A 696 -6.64 -7.33 -35.76
N ASN A 697 -5.40 -7.03 -35.37
CA ASN A 697 -4.35 -8.05 -35.27
C ASN A 697 -4.68 -9.10 -34.19
N ALA A 698 -5.20 -8.70 -33.05
CA ALA A 698 -5.61 -9.66 -32.01
C ALA A 698 -6.70 -10.62 -32.51
N ILE A 699 -7.69 -10.14 -33.26
CA ILE A 699 -8.72 -10.97 -33.87
C ILE A 699 -8.12 -11.90 -34.94
N ALA A 700 -7.21 -11.40 -35.78
CA ALA A 700 -6.55 -12.21 -36.77
C ALA A 700 -5.66 -13.32 -36.15
N VAL A 701 -4.94 -13.01 -35.08
CA VAL A 701 -4.16 -13.99 -34.31
C VAL A 701 -5.08 -15.08 -33.72
N GLN A 702 -6.21 -14.71 -33.15
CA GLN A 702 -7.15 -15.68 -32.61
C GLN A 702 -7.65 -16.67 -33.67
N LYS A 703 -7.96 -16.17 -34.86
CA LYS A 703 -8.37 -17.01 -35.99
C LYS A 703 -7.22 -17.92 -36.46
N MET A 704 -6.04 -17.37 -36.63
CA MET A 704 -4.85 -18.11 -37.06
C MET A 704 -4.46 -19.21 -36.08
N THR A 705 -4.44 -18.90 -34.80
CA THR A 705 -4.09 -19.89 -33.78
C THR A 705 -5.16 -20.98 -33.66
N ALA A 706 -6.45 -20.63 -33.67
CA ALA A 706 -7.54 -21.62 -33.66
C ALA A 706 -7.47 -22.56 -34.87
N TYR A 707 -7.11 -22.06 -36.06
CA TYR A 707 -6.90 -22.89 -37.23
C TYR A 707 -5.75 -23.89 -37.02
N TYR A 708 -4.60 -23.43 -36.52
CA TYR A 708 -3.42 -24.28 -36.35
C TYR A 708 -3.54 -25.28 -35.16
N GLU A 709 -4.25 -24.97 -34.14
CA GLU A 709 -4.50 -25.84 -32.97
C GLU A 709 -5.36 -27.05 -33.32
N GLN A 710 -6.12 -26.99 -34.41
CA GLN A 710 -6.97 -28.11 -34.91
C GLN A 710 -6.22 -29.10 -35.81
N LEU A 711 -5.00 -28.79 -36.22
CA LEU A 711 -4.23 -29.63 -37.13
C LEU A 711 -3.66 -30.86 -36.39
N GLU A 712 -3.93 -32.07 -36.92
CA GLU A 712 -3.40 -33.32 -36.36
C GLU A 712 -1.87 -33.43 -36.51
N ASN A 713 -1.31 -32.93 -37.62
CA ASN A 713 0.11 -33.04 -37.96
C ASN A 713 0.70 -31.70 -38.39
N PRO A 714 0.83 -30.72 -37.49
CA PRO A 714 1.39 -29.43 -37.86
C PRO A 714 2.87 -29.53 -38.20
N ASN A 715 3.28 -28.79 -39.25
CA ASN A 715 4.69 -28.69 -39.61
C ASN A 715 5.44 -27.76 -38.65
N ARG A 716 6.76 -27.61 -38.80
CA ARG A 716 7.63 -26.82 -37.94
C ARG A 716 7.14 -25.37 -37.77
N PHE A 717 6.75 -24.71 -38.86
CA PHE A 717 6.31 -23.31 -38.80
C PHE A 717 4.97 -23.16 -38.09
N GLN A 718 4.01 -24.08 -38.34
CA GLN A 718 2.72 -24.13 -37.69
C GLN A 718 2.85 -24.38 -36.17
N GLN A 719 3.76 -25.31 -35.80
CA GLN A 719 4.12 -25.60 -34.40
C GLN A 719 4.69 -24.34 -33.69
N GLU A 720 5.60 -23.62 -34.37
CA GLU A 720 6.21 -22.41 -33.80
C GLU A 720 5.17 -21.32 -33.59
N ILE A 721 4.23 -21.13 -34.53
CA ILE A 721 3.13 -20.17 -34.36
C ILE A 721 2.26 -20.52 -33.15
N VAL A 722 1.92 -21.80 -32.97
CA VAL A 722 1.12 -22.26 -31.82
C VAL A 722 1.92 -22.11 -30.50
N GLN A 723 3.19 -22.46 -30.48
CA GLN A 723 4.04 -22.31 -29.28
C GLN A 723 4.19 -20.86 -28.85
N LEU A 724 4.24 -19.93 -29.81
CA LEU A 724 4.41 -18.50 -29.54
C LEU A 724 3.11 -17.70 -29.65
N LYS A 725 1.95 -18.35 -29.60
CA LYS A 725 0.63 -17.71 -29.81
C LYS A 725 0.38 -16.51 -28.89
N GLU A 726 0.84 -16.57 -27.63
CA GLU A 726 0.66 -15.49 -26.65
C GLU A 726 1.42 -14.21 -27.07
N PHE A 727 2.47 -14.33 -27.87
CA PHE A 727 3.28 -13.24 -28.37
C PHE A 727 2.89 -12.77 -29.76
N ALA A 728 2.01 -13.47 -30.49
CA ALA A 728 1.67 -13.19 -31.88
C ALA A 728 0.96 -11.85 -32.10
N SER A 729 0.12 -11.42 -31.15
CA SER A 729 -0.64 -10.17 -31.28
C SER A 729 0.18 -8.92 -30.94
N LYS A 730 -0.17 -7.76 -31.56
CA LYS A 730 0.41 -6.46 -31.17
C LYS A 730 -0.01 -6.15 -29.73
N LYS A 731 0.95 -6.07 -28.83
CA LYS A 731 0.75 -5.63 -27.44
C LYS A 731 0.81 -4.11 -27.36
N SER A 732 0.26 -3.57 -26.29
CA SER A 732 0.32 -2.17 -25.91
C SER A 732 1.30 -2.08 -24.73
N GLN A 733 2.52 -1.62 -24.98
CA GLN A 733 3.57 -1.57 -23.97
C GLN A 733 3.57 -0.23 -23.26
N TRP A 734 3.45 -0.26 -21.94
CA TRP A 734 3.41 0.93 -21.09
C TRP A 734 4.44 0.84 -19.96
N VAL A 735 4.99 1.99 -19.59
CA VAL A 735 5.83 2.19 -18.42
C VAL A 735 5.12 3.18 -17.50
N PHE A 736 4.80 2.77 -16.29
CA PHE A 736 4.12 3.60 -15.29
C PHE A 736 5.08 3.97 -14.16
N GLY A 737 5.00 5.21 -13.69
CA GLY A 737 5.72 5.62 -12.49
C GLY A 737 5.38 7.05 -12.08
N GLY A 738 5.77 7.41 -10.84
CA GLY A 738 5.63 8.74 -10.30
C GLY A 738 6.75 9.69 -10.74
N ASP A 739 6.61 10.96 -10.36
CA ASP A 739 7.59 12.00 -10.69
C ASP A 739 8.97 11.75 -10.09
N GLY A 740 9.07 11.17 -8.88
CA GLY A 740 10.36 10.82 -8.28
C GLY A 740 11.18 9.84 -9.12
N TRP A 741 10.51 8.92 -9.81
CA TRP A 741 11.15 8.07 -10.81
C TRP A 741 11.53 8.86 -12.06
N ALA A 742 10.56 9.49 -12.72
CA ALA A 742 10.74 10.04 -14.05
C ALA A 742 11.63 11.29 -14.09
N TYR A 743 11.55 12.15 -13.06
CA TYR A 743 12.29 13.41 -13.02
C TYR A 743 13.67 13.29 -12.35
N ASP A 744 13.84 12.29 -11.48
CA ASP A 744 15.03 12.12 -10.65
C ASP A 744 15.77 10.82 -10.96
N ILE A 745 15.52 9.77 -10.17
CA ILE A 745 16.41 8.59 -10.10
C ILE A 745 16.38 7.74 -11.36
N GLY A 746 15.23 7.59 -12.01
CA GLY A 746 15.07 6.82 -13.25
C GLY A 746 15.23 7.63 -14.53
N TYR A 747 15.58 8.92 -14.43
CA TYR A 747 15.63 9.81 -15.60
C TYR A 747 16.62 9.34 -16.67
N GLY A 748 17.79 8.83 -16.31
CA GLY A 748 18.80 8.38 -17.27
C GLY A 748 18.28 7.23 -18.15
N GLY A 749 17.60 6.25 -17.56
CA GLY A 749 16.95 5.17 -18.30
C GLY A 749 15.77 5.66 -19.14
N LEU A 750 14.96 6.58 -18.59
CA LEU A 750 13.86 7.21 -19.33
C LEU A 750 14.35 7.94 -20.58
N ASP A 751 15.41 8.75 -20.46
CA ASP A 751 16.03 9.46 -21.57
C ASP A 751 16.51 8.49 -22.67
N HIS A 752 17.16 7.39 -22.26
CA HIS A 752 17.60 6.34 -23.19
C HIS A 752 16.42 5.72 -23.95
N VAL A 753 15.32 5.43 -23.27
CA VAL A 753 14.12 4.85 -23.87
C VAL A 753 13.48 5.83 -24.86
N LEU A 754 13.38 7.11 -24.51
CA LEU A 754 12.88 8.15 -25.42
C LEU A 754 13.76 8.29 -26.68
N ALA A 755 15.07 8.16 -26.53
CA ALA A 755 16.01 8.20 -27.65
C ALA A 755 15.98 6.95 -28.56
N SER A 756 15.40 5.85 -28.09
CA SER A 756 15.44 4.55 -28.80
C SER A 756 14.64 4.51 -30.11
N GLY A 757 13.60 5.31 -30.23
CA GLY A 757 12.68 5.30 -31.36
C GLY A 757 11.72 4.11 -31.39
N GLU A 758 11.66 3.31 -30.34
CA GLU A 758 10.81 2.11 -30.25
C GLU A 758 9.37 2.45 -29.81
N ASP A 759 8.41 1.62 -30.24
CA ASP A 759 6.98 1.77 -29.93
C ASP A 759 6.71 1.40 -28.46
N ILE A 760 6.85 2.38 -27.56
CA ILE A 760 6.68 2.25 -26.12
C ILE A 760 6.04 3.51 -25.54
N ASN A 761 5.05 3.32 -24.68
CA ASN A 761 4.30 4.39 -24.05
C ASN A 761 4.74 4.59 -22.60
N ILE A 762 4.93 5.83 -22.18
CA ILE A 762 5.34 6.19 -20.83
C ILE A 762 4.28 7.11 -20.22
N LEU A 763 3.74 6.71 -19.06
CA LEU A 763 2.77 7.50 -18.29
C LEU A 763 3.38 7.86 -16.95
N VAL A 764 3.62 9.15 -16.75
CA VAL A 764 4.13 9.70 -15.50
C VAL A 764 2.97 10.29 -14.69
N PHE A 765 2.74 9.76 -13.50
CA PHE A 765 1.83 10.35 -12.52
C PHE A 765 2.56 11.46 -11.77
N ASP A 766 2.37 12.70 -12.24
CA ASP A 766 3.05 13.87 -11.68
C ASP A 766 2.31 14.38 -10.44
N THR A 767 2.71 13.86 -9.29
CA THR A 767 2.24 14.28 -7.97
C THR A 767 3.10 15.36 -7.35
N GLU A 768 4.14 15.81 -8.05
CA GLU A 768 5.06 16.89 -7.66
C GLU A 768 5.83 16.63 -6.34
N VAL A 769 5.84 15.40 -5.86
CA VAL A 769 6.59 14.93 -4.68
C VAL A 769 6.83 13.42 -4.76
N TYR A 770 7.80 12.89 -4.03
CA TYR A 770 7.88 11.46 -3.71
C TYR A 770 6.70 11.09 -2.81
N SER A 771 5.54 10.81 -3.41
CA SER A 771 4.28 10.69 -2.68
C SER A 771 4.22 9.49 -1.74
N ASN A 772 4.72 8.33 -2.16
CA ASN A 772 4.61 7.10 -1.38
C ASN A 772 5.51 7.09 -0.14
N THR A 773 6.74 7.55 -0.26
CA THR A 773 7.74 7.50 0.82
C THR A 773 7.53 8.53 1.93
N GLY A 774 6.81 9.62 1.68
CA GLY A 774 6.50 10.60 2.73
C GLY A 774 6.38 12.05 2.28
N GLY A 775 6.33 12.32 0.98
CA GLY A 775 6.17 13.68 0.45
C GLY A 775 7.49 14.46 0.39
N GLN A 776 8.60 13.79 0.08
CA GLN A 776 9.88 14.43 -0.16
C GLN A 776 9.85 15.24 -1.47
N ALA A 777 10.60 16.34 -1.50
CA ALA A 777 10.74 17.13 -2.71
C ALA A 777 11.44 16.32 -3.82
N SER A 778 10.88 16.38 -5.03
CA SER A 778 11.48 15.88 -6.28
C SER A 778 11.88 17.04 -7.19
N LYS A 779 12.47 16.75 -8.35
CA LYS A 779 12.69 17.78 -9.39
C LYS A 779 11.39 18.23 -10.09
N ALA A 780 10.27 17.52 -9.83
CA ALA A 780 8.95 17.96 -10.24
C ALA A 780 8.29 18.91 -9.23
N THR A 781 8.83 19.04 -8.01
CA THR A 781 8.28 19.92 -6.99
C THR A 781 8.44 21.36 -7.41
N PRO A 782 7.34 22.14 -7.54
CA PRO A 782 7.42 23.53 -7.97
C PRO A 782 8.10 24.43 -6.95
N GLN A 783 8.60 25.56 -7.44
CA GLN A 783 9.17 26.61 -6.59
C GLN A 783 8.13 27.08 -5.56
N GLY A 784 8.57 27.30 -4.33
CA GLY A 784 7.74 27.74 -3.22
C GLY A 784 6.96 26.61 -2.52
N ALA A 785 6.79 25.44 -3.12
CA ALA A 785 6.08 24.34 -2.47
C ALA A 785 6.85 23.77 -1.27
N VAL A 786 6.19 23.69 -0.11
CA VAL A 786 6.74 23.05 1.10
C VAL A 786 6.59 21.54 0.98
N ALA A 787 7.69 20.82 1.12
CA ALA A 787 7.76 19.37 1.12
C ALA A 787 8.79 18.88 2.15
N GLN A 788 8.89 17.59 2.36
CA GLN A 788 10.01 17.02 3.13
C GLN A 788 11.32 17.36 2.38
N PHE A 789 12.37 17.73 3.13
CA PHE A 789 13.65 18.28 2.64
C PHE A 789 13.55 19.66 1.96
N ALA A 790 12.35 20.26 1.93
CA ALA A 790 12.09 21.61 1.47
C ALA A 790 11.11 22.31 2.43
N SER A 791 11.41 22.27 3.74
CA SER A 791 10.53 22.78 4.80
C SER A 791 10.30 24.30 4.73
N GLN A 792 11.23 25.04 4.11
CA GLN A 792 11.14 26.48 3.87
C GLN A 792 10.69 26.83 2.44
N GLY A 793 10.02 25.89 1.75
CA GLY A 793 9.68 25.99 0.33
C GLY A 793 10.82 25.56 -0.60
N ASN A 794 10.50 24.89 -1.69
CA ASN A 794 11.46 24.52 -2.71
C ASN A 794 12.03 25.79 -3.39
N GLU A 795 13.36 25.87 -3.50
CA GLU A 795 14.04 27.03 -4.12
C GLU A 795 14.18 26.89 -5.64
N LYS A 796 14.10 25.69 -6.14
CA LYS A 796 14.38 25.35 -7.54
C LYS A 796 13.11 25.36 -8.38
N GLU A 797 13.25 25.76 -9.63
CA GLU A 797 12.19 25.58 -10.60
C GLU A 797 11.95 24.09 -10.89
N LYS A 798 10.71 23.78 -11.25
CA LYS A 798 10.33 22.43 -11.70
C LYS A 798 11.08 22.09 -12.99
N LYS A 799 11.72 20.92 -13.05
CA LYS A 799 12.34 20.38 -14.26
C LYS A 799 11.29 20.24 -15.36
N ASN A 800 11.52 20.85 -16.51
CA ASN A 800 10.63 20.73 -17.65
C ASN A 800 10.92 19.46 -18.46
N LEU A 801 10.38 18.33 -17.96
CA LEU A 801 10.59 17.02 -18.59
C LEU A 801 9.96 16.94 -19.99
N ALA A 802 8.81 17.59 -20.20
CA ALA A 802 8.17 17.65 -21.51
C ALA A 802 9.04 18.35 -22.55
N ALA A 803 9.62 19.51 -22.23
CA ALA A 803 10.51 20.23 -23.14
C ALA A 803 11.76 19.42 -23.50
N ILE A 804 12.32 18.67 -22.54
CA ILE A 804 13.46 17.79 -22.81
C ILE A 804 13.04 16.68 -23.78
N ALA A 805 11.89 16.04 -23.57
CA ALA A 805 11.39 14.97 -24.43
C ALA A 805 11.06 15.49 -25.85
N MET A 806 10.54 16.71 -25.98
CA MET A 806 10.27 17.34 -27.29
C MET A 806 11.55 17.65 -28.09
N CYS A 807 12.73 17.61 -27.47
CA CYS A 807 14.00 17.71 -28.22
C CYS A 807 14.28 16.48 -29.10
N TYR A 808 13.58 15.37 -28.86
CA TYR A 808 13.55 14.22 -29.75
C TYR A 808 12.40 14.37 -30.71
N ASP A 809 12.67 14.65 -31.99
CA ASP A 809 11.66 14.95 -33.01
C ASP A 809 10.66 13.81 -33.28
N ASN A 810 10.97 12.59 -32.81
CA ASN A 810 10.15 11.40 -32.99
C ASN A 810 9.36 10.98 -31.76
N VAL A 811 9.42 11.72 -30.66
CA VAL A 811 8.70 11.41 -29.42
C VAL A 811 7.35 12.13 -29.40
N TYR A 812 6.27 11.38 -29.25
CA TYR A 812 4.98 11.98 -28.92
C TYR A 812 4.98 12.45 -27.47
N VAL A 813 4.63 13.71 -27.22
CA VAL A 813 4.59 14.26 -25.86
C VAL A 813 3.23 14.88 -25.56
N ALA A 814 2.61 14.50 -24.45
CA ALA A 814 1.37 15.13 -24.00
C ALA A 814 1.45 15.51 -22.51
N GLN A 815 0.83 16.64 -22.20
CA GLN A 815 0.60 17.07 -20.81
C GLN A 815 -0.90 17.15 -20.60
N VAL A 816 -1.40 16.41 -19.60
CA VAL A 816 -2.82 16.17 -19.39
C VAL A 816 -3.23 16.42 -17.94
N ALA A 817 -4.51 16.76 -17.73
CA ALA A 817 -5.17 16.82 -16.43
C ALA A 817 -6.63 16.36 -16.62
N LEU A 818 -6.94 15.17 -16.12
CA LEU A 818 -8.22 14.49 -16.39
C LEU A 818 -9.42 15.35 -16.00
N GLY A 819 -9.39 15.95 -14.82
CA GLY A 819 -10.47 16.80 -14.29
C GLY A 819 -10.66 18.11 -15.06
N ALA A 820 -9.65 18.57 -15.80
CA ALA A 820 -9.74 19.78 -16.60
C ALA A 820 -10.40 19.51 -17.96
N ASP A 821 -9.97 18.43 -18.63
CA ASP A 821 -10.54 18.02 -19.92
C ASP A 821 -10.44 16.50 -20.13
N TYR A 822 -11.56 15.80 -19.89
CA TYR A 822 -11.65 14.35 -20.10
C TYR A 822 -11.37 13.93 -21.55
N ASN A 823 -11.81 14.73 -22.54
CA ASN A 823 -11.65 14.39 -23.95
C ASN A 823 -10.19 14.57 -24.40
N GLN A 824 -9.51 15.62 -23.92
CA GLN A 824 -8.09 15.84 -24.22
C GLN A 824 -7.24 14.70 -23.65
N THR A 825 -7.48 14.30 -22.39
CA THR A 825 -6.78 13.18 -21.77
C THR A 825 -6.99 11.87 -22.53
N LEU A 826 -8.24 11.55 -22.87
CA LEU A 826 -8.56 10.34 -23.62
C LEU A 826 -7.92 10.36 -25.00
N LYS A 827 -7.97 11.51 -25.69
CA LYS A 827 -7.37 11.70 -27.01
C LYS A 827 -5.85 11.52 -26.96
N ALA A 828 -5.18 12.09 -25.94
CA ALA A 828 -3.74 11.96 -25.76
C ALA A 828 -3.31 10.49 -25.58
N LEU A 829 -4.07 9.70 -24.78
CA LEU A 829 -3.81 8.26 -24.59
C LEU A 829 -3.98 7.47 -25.89
N VAL A 830 -5.02 7.76 -26.67
CA VAL A 830 -5.28 7.09 -27.96
C VAL A 830 -4.24 7.47 -29.01
N GLU A 831 -3.83 8.73 -29.07
CA GLU A 831 -2.79 9.20 -30.00
C GLU A 831 -1.42 8.59 -29.63
N ALA A 832 -1.08 8.49 -28.34
CA ALA A 832 0.14 7.85 -27.89
C ALA A 832 0.21 6.38 -28.32
N GLU A 833 -0.86 5.61 -28.13
CA GLU A 833 -0.93 4.21 -28.57
C GLU A 833 -0.87 4.05 -30.09
N ALA A 834 -1.34 5.05 -30.85
CA ALA A 834 -1.32 5.03 -32.31
C ALA A 834 0.02 5.48 -32.89
N HIS A 835 0.85 6.15 -32.12
CA HIS A 835 2.16 6.64 -32.53
C HIS A 835 3.14 5.47 -32.71
N ASP A 836 3.86 5.42 -33.82
CA ASP A 836 4.91 4.42 -34.08
C ASP A 836 6.26 4.96 -33.61
N GLY A 837 6.46 4.97 -32.30
CA GLY A 837 7.62 5.51 -31.62
C GLY A 837 7.37 5.72 -30.13
N PRO A 838 8.34 6.27 -29.39
CA PRO A 838 8.19 6.51 -27.96
C PRO A 838 7.16 7.62 -27.70
N SER A 839 6.34 7.41 -26.67
CA SER A 839 5.37 8.41 -26.23
C SER A 839 5.56 8.72 -24.75
N LEU A 840 5.51 10.01 -24.38
CA LEU A 840 5.56 10.49 -23.00
C LEU A 840 4.29 11.27 -22.66
N ILE A 841 3.56 10.80 -21.65
CA ILE A 841 2.39 11.50 -21.12
C ILE A 841 2.67 11.90 -19.68
N LEU A 842 2.62 13.21 -19.40
CA LEU A 842 2.70 13.78 -18.05
C LEU A 842 1.29 14.07 -17.55
N ALA A 843 0.84 13.31 -16.55
CA ALA A 843 -0.49 13.40 -15.99
C ALA A 843 -0.46 14.10 -14.62
N TYR A 844 -1.05 15.30 -14.52
CA TYR A 844 -1.19 15.98 -13.23
C TYR A 844 -2.09 15.16 -12.30
N ALA A 845 -1.56 14.75 -11.17
CA ALA A 845 -2.23 13.85 -10.25
C ALA A 845 -2.27 14.45 -8.83
N PRO A 846 -3.38 15.09 -8.44
CA PRO A 846 -3.53 15.63 -7.08
C PRO A 846 -3.31 14.55 -6.02
N CYS A 847 -2.47 14.88 -5.03
CA CYS A 847 -2.06 13.99 -3.95
C CYS A 847 -2.47 14.56 -2.58
N ILE A 848 -2.67 13.66 -1.62
CA ILE A 848 -2.93 14.04 -0.21
C ILE A 848 -1.81 14.95 0.35
N ASN A 849 -0.59 14.82 -0.17
CA ASN A 849 0.55 15.65 0.23
C ASN A 849 0.44 17.12 -0.24
N HIS A 850 -0.38 17.43 -1.26
CA HIS A 850 -0.66 18.82 -1.64
C HIS A 850 -1.40 19.57 -0.54
N GLY A 851 -2.21 18.82 0.25
CA GLY A 851 -3.00 19.40 1.31
C GLY A 851 -4.11 20.30 0.78
N ILE A 852 -4.87 19.83 -0.21
CA ILE A 852 -6.03 20.56 -0.74
C ILE A 852 -6.94 20.95 0.41
N ARG A 853 -7.14 22.25 0.64
CA ARG A 853 -7.90 22.78 1.82
C ARG A 853 -9.34 22.29 1.86
N LYS A 854 -9.95 22.13 0.69
CA LYS A 854 -11.32 21.59 0.55
C LYS A 854 -11.38 20.06 0.69
N GLY A 855 -10.23 19.40 0.87
CA GLY A 855 -10.09 17.94 0.99
C GLY A 855 -9.99 17.22 -0.36
N MET A 856 -9.56 15.96 -0.31
CA MET A 856 -9.34 15.12 -1.50
C MET A 856 -10.62 14.79 -2.29
N GLY A 857 -11.80 15.03 -1.73
CA GLY A 857 -13.07 14.99 -2.46
C GLY A 857 -13.22 16.07 -3.54
N LYS A 858 -12.26 16.98 -3.62
CA LYS A 858 -12.15 18.04 -4.63
C LYS A 858 -10.92 17.85 -5.54
N ALA A 859 -10.30 16.70 -5.54
CA ALA A 859 -9.10 16.46 -6.34
C ALA A 859 -9.34 16.71 -7.84
N VAL A 860 -10.47 16.28 -8.37
CA VAL A 860 -10.84 16.50 -9.79
C VAL A 860 -11.12 17.98 -10.10
N GLU A 861 -11.74 18.72 -9.15
CA GLU A 861 -11.90 20.18 -9.25
C GLU A 861 -10.52 20.87 -9.21
N GLU A 862 -9.59 20.36 -8.40
CA GLU A 862 -8.24 20.93 -8.28
C GLU A 862 -7.41 20.75 -9.56
N GLU A 863 -7.51 19.59 -10.25
CA GLU A 863 -6.93 19.43 -11.60
C GLU A 863 -7.44 20.51 -12.58
N LYS A 864 -8.74 20.79 -12.51
CA LYS A 864 -9.34 21.84 -13.32
C LYS A 864 -8.85 23.24 -12.94
N ASN A 865 -8.73 23.51 -11.63
CA ASN A 865 -8.25 24.78 -11.12
C ASN A 865 -6.78 25.02 -11.50
N ALA A 866 -5.94 23.98 -11.46
CA ALA A 866 -4.55 24.04 -11.90
C ALA A 866 -4.44 24.49 -13.38
N VAL A 867 -5.29 23.97 -14.24
CA VAL A 867 -5.30 24.37 -15.67
C VAL A 867 -5.88 25.79 -15.85
N PHE A 868 -6.98 26.08 -15.16
CA PHE A 868 -7.67 27.38 -15.31
C PHE A 868 -6.92 28.55 -14.69
N SER A 869 -5.99 28.29 -13.78
CA SER A 869 -5.07 29.31 -13.23
C SER A 869 -3.79 29.49 -14.04
N GLY A 870 -3.56 28.65 -15.06
CA GLY A 870 -2.31 28.64 -15.80
C GLY A 870 -1.14 27.96 -15.06
N TYR A 871 -1.42 27.28 -13.94
CA TYR A 871 -0.41 26.51 -13.21
C TYR A 871 0.00 25.25 -13.97
N TRP A 872 -0.92 24.59 -14.63
CA TRP A 872 -0.71 23.41 -15.48
C TRP A 872 -1.28 23.65 -16.88
N HIS A 873 -0.50 23.39 -17.94
CA HIS A 873 -0.93 23.57 -19.31
C HIS A 873 -1.26 22.25 -19.97
N LEU A 874 -2.36 22.19 -20.71
CA LEU A 874 -2.70 21.05 -21.56
C LEU A 874 -2.14 21.26 -22.94
N PHE A 875 -1.36 20.33 -23.46
CA PHE A 875 -0.82 20.37 -24.82
C PHE A 875 -0.46 18.97 -25.32
N ARG A 876 -0.28 18.88 -26.62
CA ARG A 876 0.24 17.70 -27.31
C ARG A 876 1.30 18.12 -28.32
N PHE A 877 2.40 17.38 -28.37
CA PHE A 877 3.41 17.45 -29.40
C PHE A 877 3.32 16.19 -30.25
N ILE A 878 2.97 16.35 -31.53
CA ILE A 878 2.58 15.28 -32.46
C ILE A 878 3.60 15.23 -33.60
N PRO A 879 4.58 14.32 -33.58
CA PRO A 879 5.67 14.23 -34.55
C PRO A 879 5.19 14.10 -36.00
N GLU A 880 4.07 13.42 -36.25
CA GLU A 880 3.50 13.23 -37.58
C GLU A 880 3.13 14.55 -38.25
N ARG A 881 2.66 15.52 -37.49
CA ARG A 881 2.37 16.85 -38.01
C ARG A 881 3.63 17.57 -38.48
N GLY A 882 4.74 17.47 -37.70
CA GLY A 882 6.04 18.00 -38.11
C GLY A 882 6.55 17.37 -39.39
N ARG A 883 6.41 16.06 -39.55
CA ARG A 883 6.75 15.35 -40.79
C ARG A 883 5.88 15.76 -41.96
N ALA A 884 4.64 16.18 -41.73
CA ALA A 884 3.72 16.72 -42.72
C ALA A 884 3.96 18.22 -43.01
N GLY A 885 4.94 18.87 -42.34
CA GLY A 885 5.23 20.30 -42.55
C GLY A 885 4.31 21.24 -41.74
N GLU A 886 3.56 20.70 -40.76
CA GLU A 886 2.70 21.46 -39.88
C GLU A 886 3.41 21.69 -38.52
N ASN A 887 2.87 22.64 -37.74
CA ASN A 887 3.36 22.80 -36.34
C ASN A 887 3.02 21.53 -35.52
N PRO A 888 4.03 20.80 -34.98
CA PRO A 888 3.80 19.63 -34.16
C PRO A 888 3.19 19.97 -32.80
N PHE A 889 3.38 21.16 -32.28
CA PHE A 889 2.88 21.60 -30.98
C PHE A 889 1.42 22.08 -31.07
N VAL A 890 0.56 21.51 -30.25
CA VAL A 890 -0.85 21.86 -30.14
C VAL A 890 -1.13 22.23 -28.68
N LEU A 891 -1.38 23.51 -28.42
CA LEU A 891 -1.84 23.99 -27.13
C LEU A 891 -3.33 23.70 -27.01
N ASP A 892 -3.71 22.84 -26.04
CA ASP A 892 -5.09 22.43 -25.80
C ASP A 892 -5.78 23.25 -24.70
N SER A 893 -5.02 23.82 -23.76
CA SER A 893 -5.56 24.73 -22.74
C SER A 893 -5.81 26.12 -23.32
N GLY A 894 -6.92 26.74 -22.86
CA GLY A 894 -7.23 28.13 -23.19
C GLY A 894 -6.56 29.12 -22.23
N GLU A 895 -6.89 30.42 -22.41
CA GLU A 895 -6.45 31.47 -21.51
C GLU A 895 -6.88 31.20 -20.06
N PRO A 896 -6.04 31.55 -19.06
CA PRO A 896 -6.39 31.44 -17.65
C PRO A 896 -7.68 32.17 -17.28
N LYS A 897 -8.50 31.55 -16.43
CA LYS A 897 -9.80 32.05 -15.96
C LYS A 897 -9.86 32.23 -14.46
N LEU A 898 -8.86 31.70 -13.73
CA LEU A 898 -8.71 31.80 -12.30
C LEU A 898 -7.39 32.49 -11.94
N SER A 899 -7.35 33.14 -10.79
CA SER A 899 -6.12 33.72 -10.27
C SER A 899 -5.12 32.61 -9.90
N TYR A 900 -3.89 32.73 -10.36
CA TYR A 900 -2.78 31.87 -9.98
C TYR A 900 -2.58 31.84 -8.46
N GLU A 901 -2.61 33.02 -7.83
CA GLU A 901 -2.49 33.15 -6.38
C GLU A 901 -3.61 32.47 -5.60
N GLU A 902 -4.85 32.56 -6.09
CA GLU A 902 -5.99 31.87 -5.46
C GLU A 902 -5.85 30.35 -5.53
N PHE A 903 -5.31 29.81 -6.62
CA PHE A 903 -4.99 28.38 -6.73
C PHE A 903 -3.93 27.99 -5.69
N LEU A 904 -2.82 28.72 -5.59
CA LEU A 904 -1.77 28.42 -4.61
C LEU A 904 -2.28 28.45 -3.18
N LYS A 905 -3.15 29.41 -2.82
CA LYS A 905 -3.79 29.49 -1.49
C LYS A 905 -4.76 28.33 -1.23
N GLY A 906 -5.18 27.62 -2.25
CA GLY A 906 -6.00 26.40 -2.16
C GLY A 906 -5.27 25.19 -1.60
N GLU A 907 -3.94 25.20 -1.59
CA GLU A 907 -3.09 24.11 -1.16
C GLU A 907 -2.23 24.45 0.06
N LEU A 908 -2.24 23.59 1.07
CA LEU A 908 -1.51 23.82 2.33
C LEU A 908 0.01 23.90 2.12
N ARG A 909 0.56 23.28 1.09
CA ARG A 909 2.00 23.33 0.80
C ARG A 909 2.50 24.74 0.46
N TYR A 910 1.66 25.60 -0.11
CA TYR A 910 1.97 27.01 -0.38
C TYR A 910 1.52 27.93 0.76
N GLU A 911 0.32 27.70 1.32
CA GLU A 911 -0.14 28.46 2.47
C GLU A 911 0.80 28.34 3.67
N ARG A 912 1.41 27.18 3.84
CA ARG A 912 2.39 26.96 4.89
C ARG A 912 3.62 27.85 4.70
N LEU A 913 4.12 27.99 3.48
CA LEU A 913 5.22 28.90 3.16
C LEU A 913 4.85 30.35 3.52
N LEU A 914 3.70 30.82 3.06
CA LEU A 914 3.21 32.18 3.34
C LEU A 914 3.11 32.47 4.84
N ARG A 915 2.71 31.48 5.65
CA ARG A 915 2.58 31.61 7.09
C ARG A 915 3.92 31.52 7.85
N GLU A 916 4.81 30.59 7.44
CA GLU A 916 6.06 30.28 8.17
C GLU A 916 7.23 31.13 7.70
N ASN A 917 7.21 31.59 6.44
CA ASN A 917 8.24 32.44 5.85
C ASN A 917 7.62 33.38 4.79
N PRO A 918 6.89 34.45 5.22
CA PRO A 918 6.20 35.36 4.31
C PRO A 918 7.13 36.11 3.36
N GLU A 919 8.32 36.57 3.83
CA GLU A 919 9.31 37.26 2.99
C GLU A 919 9.76 36.42 1.78
N ARG A 920 9.77 35.13 1.95
CA ARG A 920 10.17 34.20 0.88
C ARG A 920 8.97 33.79 0.00
N ALA A 921 7.77 33.89 0.53
CA ALA A 921 6.55 33.62 -0.20
C ALA A 921 6.19 34.74 -1.20
N GLU A 922 6.58 35.99 -0.90
CA GLU A 922 6.49 37.16 -1.79
C GLU A 922 7.53 37.07 -2.92
#